data_4b4b2022f67ae4ae820d4fb81a9373c9
#
_entry.id   4b4b2022f67ae4ae820d4fb81a9373c9
#
_cell.length_a   1.000
_cell.length_b   1.000
_cell.length_c   1.000
_cell.angle_alpha   90.00
_cell.angle_beta   90.00
_cell.angle_gamma   90.00
#
_symmetry.space_group_name_H-M   'P 1'
#
loop_
_entity.id
_entity.type
_entity.pdbx_description
1 polymer ?
#
loop_
_entity_poly.entity_id
_entity_poly.type
_entity_poly.pdbx_seq_one_letter_code
_entity_poly.pdbx_strand_id
1 'polypeptide(L)'
;FFIAGVIDEGSFDDVPSRLSSVVDSINHHNQEYGVNIYTASISAPLTDRSVLDKLPYEAAYQRTLTKDNHTKMHKTADVSAETFDPEERQQVVRLLNENLFSYNFQPIVSAKDGSVFAYEALMRSGEEFRLSPLTILSHAEALDRLQDVEKCTMFNTLRFAKENQRLLAGKLLFINSIPACTLPDADFEQLYQLYGDIMQNIVVEFTEQTEASSSQLKTLLERSQRCGFKVAIDDYGTGYSNISNLLTFMPNVVKIDRSLIMNIHKDKRKKHFTRNIIDYAHDNNFMALAEGVELTEELQTVIGMGVDLIQGYYTAKPSADIVQEINPDIAEEIQEYNRQSENRRTRKTYFTGDEREISLMALDLDSYTDIIVNKMEYTLTGNKNYTSEMAIRAKDNIDCRLNLVDINVHNENAGASITVGQNSTMTLNIIGAATLTGGIYVPAGSTLKIIGDGTLRINSTSSQTYAIGSGFTMPYGNIDICMNGGLYIHLDGEKNVAIGGRTNDGSSYIRIRCKELVIEQMGKKTLGIGSLLSGADVDIDDSRVFIEHHSKTGLGIGSFSDPCRVSIKNGCADFKMSGDKVGGIASFNSCGGSIQMSDVHISTEFKAKEILGIGADKNFGEIIMNDCTFDSLIEGAESVAFGSADCEGTLTMSMCSGTITVRSGIKTLLGVKPENLISDHCIGLKFVEDQ
;
A
#
# COMPACT_ATOMS: atom_id res chain seq x y z
N PHE A 1 15.90 -8.16 7.71
CA PHE A 1 16.78 -9.27 7.29
C PHE A 1 16.65 -10.39 8.30
N PHE A 2 16.51 -11.61 7.83
CA PHE A 2 16.47 -12.82 8.62
C PHE A 2 17.69 -13.69 8.26
N ILE A 3 18.42 -14.18 9.27
CA ILE A 3 19.55 -15.08 9.10
C ILE A 3 19.24 -16.35 9.90
N ALA A 4 19.13 -17.49 9.23
CA ALA A 4 18.94 -18.78 9.85
C ALA A 4 20.21 -19.62 9.75
N GLY A 5 20.54 -20.37 10.80
CA GLY A 5 21.67 -21.29 10.83
C GLY A 5 21.37 -22.47 11.74
N VAL A 6 21.99 -23.59 11.45
CA VAL A 6 21.97 -24.78 12.30
C VAL A 6 23.33 -24.91 12.99
N ILE A 7 23.34 -25.15 14.29
CA ILE A 7 24.55 -25.20 15.11
C ILE A 7 24.56 -26.52 15.85
N ASP A 8 25.73 -27.19 15.96
CA ASP A 8 25.91 -28.38 16.74
C ASP A 8 25.85 -28.10 18.26
N GLU A 9 25.36 -29.03 19.04
CA GLU A 9 25.02 -28.91 20.48
C GLU A 9 26.12 -28.31 21.38
N GLY A 10 27.37 -28.26 20.98
CA GLY A 10 28.50 -27.73 21.80
C GLY A 10 28.75 -26.22 21.66
N SER A 11 28.04 -25.50 20.75
CA SER A 11 28.32 -24.10 20.42
C SER A 11 27.15 -23.15 20.68
N PHE A 12 26.07 -23.64 21.24
CA PHE A 12 24.76 -22.98 21.29
C PHE A 12 24.72 -21.74 22.20
N ASP A 13 25.35 -21.82 23.38
CA ASP A 13 25.33 -20.77 24.41
C ASP A 13 26.11 -19.49 23.99
N ASP A 14 27.03 -19.61 23.02
CA ASP A 14 27.95 -18.55 22.64
C ASP A 14 27.40 -17.69 21.48
N VAL A 15 26.46 -18.18 20.68
CA VAL A 15 25.96 -17.49 19.48
C VAL A 15 25.14 -16.23 19.80
N PRO A 16 24.21 -16.21 20.76
CA PRO A 16 23.50 -14.99 21.16
C PRO A 16 24.45 -13.87 21.61
N SER A 17 25.48 -14.23 22.38
CA SER A 17 26.46 -13.28 22.90
C SER A 17 27.31 -12.68 21.78
N ARG A 18 27.74 -13.47 20.80
CA ARG A 18 28.47 -13.02 19.63
C ARG A 18 27.65 -12.14 18.72
N LEU A 19 26.40 -12.50 18.45
CA LEU A 19 25.49 -11.67 17.65
C LEU A 19 25.23 -10.33 18.33
N SER A 20 25.02 -10.31 19.66
CA SER A 20 24.89 -9.06 20.42
C SER A 20 26.11 -8.18 20.27
N SER A 21 27.33 -8.72 20.42
CA SER A 21 28.55 -7.93 20.33
C SER A 21 28.78 -7.34 18.94
N VAL A 22 28.40 -8.07 17.88
CA VAL A 22 28.47 -7.57 16.50
C VAL A 22 27.48 -6.43 16.29
N VAL A 23 26.23 -6.58 16.77
CA VAL A 23 25.22 -5.53 16.66
C VAL A 23 25.59 -4.29 17.46
N ASP A 24 26.17 -4.45 18.64
CA ASP A 24 26.67 -3.33 19.45
C ASP A 24 27.80 -2.58 18.74
N SER A 25 28.70 -3.32 18.10
CA SER A 25 29.78 -2.73 17.30
C SER A 25 29.23 -1.94 16.11
N ILE A 26 28.22 -2.50 15.40
CA ILE A 26 27.57 -1.81 14.28
C ILE A 26 26.80 -0.57 14.77
N ASN A 27 26.05 -0.67 15.84
CA ASN A 27 25.30 0.46 16.40
C ASN A 27 26.24 1.57 16.90
N HIS A 28 27.35 1.21 17.53
CA HIS A 28 28.36 2.17 17.94
C HIS A 28 28.98 2.92 16.74
N HIS A 29 29.24 2.20 15.64
CA HIS A 29 29.75 2.80 14.42
C HIS A 29 28.73 3.69 13.70
N ASN A 30 27.43 3.38 13.84
CA ASN A 30 26.34 4.11 13.19
C ASN A 30 25.74 5.24 14.05
N GLN A 31 26.25 5.49 15.25
CA GLN A 31 25.77 6.60 16.12
C GLN A 31 25.84 7.96 15.41
N GLU A 32 26.86 8.20 14.58
CA GLU A 32 27.02 9.44 13.81
C GLU A 32 25.90 9.65 12.76
N TYR A 33 25.21 8.59 12.34
CA TYR A 33 24.16 8.64 11.31
C TYR A 33 22.74 8.54 11.89
N GLY A 34 22.59 8.45 13.21
CA GLY A 34 21.27 8.34 13.87
C GLY A 34 20.50 7.06 13.53
N VAL A 35 21.17 6.01 13.08
CA VAL A 35 20.57 4.72 12.69
C VAL A 35 20.93 3.65 13.71
N ASN A 36 19.95 3.11 14.42
CA ASN A 36 20.12 1.95 15.30
C ASN A 36 19.59 0.68 14.66
N ILE A 37 20.38 -0.39 14.71
CA ILE A 37 19.95 -1.73 14.29
C ILE A 37 19.46 -2.47 15.53
N TYR A 38 18.21 -2.90 15.50
CA TYR A 38 17.62 -3.72 16.54
C TYR A 38 17.56 -5.17 16.06
N THR A 39 18.09 -6.08 16.85
CA THR A 39 18.05 -7.51 16.56
C THR A 39 17.34 -8.27 17.66
N ALA A 40 16.68 -9.33 17.27
CA ALA A 40 16.25 -10.38 18.19
C ALA A 40 16.82 -11.70 17.69
N SER A 41 17.27 -12.56 18.58
CA SER A 41 17.71 -13.92 18.28
C SER A 41 16.81 -14.92 19.00
N ILE A 42 16.40 -15.94 18.27
CA ILE A 42 15.63 -17.07 18.79
C ILE A 42 16.34 -18.35 18.40
N SER A 43 16.37 -19.29 19.31
CA SER A 43 16.91 -20.62 19.09
C SER A 43 15.94 -21.67 19.63
N ALA A 44 15.76 -22.76 18.89
CA ALA A 44 14.95 -23.89 19.32
C ALA A 44 15.60 -25.22 18.88
N PRO A 45 15.40 -26.30 19.63
CA PRO A 45 15.79 -27.64 19.18
C PRO A 45 15.11 -27.97 17.85
N LEU A 46 15.87 -28.40 16.85
CA LEU A 46 15.35 -28.83 15.57
C LEU A 46 14.72 -30.22 15.66
N THR A 47 13.48 -30.31 16.11
CA THR A 47 12.76 -31.58 16.27
C THR A 47 12.08 -32.03 14.98
N ASP A 48 11.60 -31.11 14.19
CA ASP A 48 11.01 -31.35 12.87
C ASP A 48 11.05 -30.08 11.99
N ARG A 49 10.60 -30.19 10.75
CA ARG A 49 10.64 -29.10 9.78
C ARG A 49 9.72 -27.91 10.15
N SER A 50 8.65 -28.15 10.90
CA SER A 50 7.70 -27.10 11.28
C SER A 50 8.31 -26.07 12.25
N VAL A 51 9.37 -26.41 12.96
CA VAL A 51 10.13 -25.49 13.82
C VAL A 51 10.77 -24.39 12.97
N LEU A 52 11.32 -24.71 11.79
CA LEU A 52 11.94 -23.74 10.90
C LEU A 52 10.94 -22.71 10.35
N ASP A 53 9.69 -23.11 10.16
CA ASP A 53 8.64 -22.24 9.65
C ASP A 53 8.16 -21.23 10.71
N LYS A 54 8.27 -21.58 12.00
CA LYS A 54 7.83 -20.74 13.14
C LYS A 54 8.89 -19.74 13.61
N LEU A 55 10.17 -20.11 13.58
CA LEU A 55 11.27 -19.27 14.08
C LEU A 55 11.32 -17.84 13.52
N PRO A 56 11.04 -17.57 12.21
CA PRO A 56 11.03 -16.21 11.69
C PRO A 56 9.96 -15.32 12.32
N TYR A 57 8.79 -15.87 12.59
CA TYR A 57 7.66 -15.14 13.19
C TYR A 57 7.95 -14.80 14.66
N GLU A 58 8.49 -15.74 15.40
CA GLU A 58 8.87 -15.53 16.79
C GLU A 58 10.02 -14.54 16.94
N ALA A 59 11.02 -14.59 16.04
CA ALA A 59 12.10 -13.60 16.00
C ALA A 59 11.60 -12.20 15.65
N ALA A 60 10.64 -12.08 14.72
CA ALA A 60 10.01 -10.81 14.37
C ALA A 60 9.19 -10.23 15.54
N TYR A 61 8.48 -11.08 16.27
CA TYR A 61 7.72 -10.70 17.45
C TYR A 61 8.63 -10.21 18.59
N GLN A 62 9.70 -10.94 18.90
CA GLN A 62 10.69 -10.52 19.89
C GLN A 62 11.38 -9.20 19.52
N ARG A 63 11.62 -8.95 18.24
CA ARG A 63 12.16 -7.67 17.76
C ARG A 63 11.23 -6.50 18.03
N THR A 64 9.92 -6.70 17.91
CA THR A 64 8.91 -5.68 18.17
C THR A 64 8.90 -5.31 19.66
N LEU A 65 8.93 -6.31 20.53
CA LEU A 65 9.00 -6.11 21.99
C LEU A 65 10.28 -5.41 22.45
N THR A 66 11.43 -5.68 21.82
CA THR A 66 12.71 -5.02 22.16
C THR A 66 12.80 -3.58 21.68
N LYS A 67 12.09 -3.21 20.62
CA LYS A 67 12.08 -1.85 20.08
C LYS A 67 11.41 -0.86 21.04
N ASP A 68 10.39 -1.28 21.76
CA ASP A 68 9.63 -0.43 22.66
C ASP A 68 10.30 -0.24 24.04
N ASN A 69 11.19 -1.16 24.46
CA ASN A 69 11.74 -1.17 25.83
C ASN A 69 13.21 -0.71 25.98
N HIS A 70 13.92 -0.31 24.93
CA HIS A 70 15.36 0.07 24.96
C HIS A 70 16.30 -0.94 25.68
N THR A 71 15.83 -2.15 25.94
CA THR A 71 16.57 -3.19 26.67
C THR A 71 16.82 -4.40 25.78
N LYS A 72 18.08 -4.81 25.68
CA LYS A 72 18.52 -6.02 24.99
C LYS A 72 17.98 -7.25 25.73
N MET A 73 17.07 -8.00 25.12
CA MET A 73 16.69 -9.32 25.61
C MET A 73 17.13 -10.39 24.61
N HIS A 74 18.02 -11.27 25.04
CA HIS A 74 18.25 -12.55 24.42
C HIS A 74 17.35 -13.58 25.12
N LYS A 75 16.42 -14.19 24.39
CA LYS A 75 15.64 -15.33 24.92
C LYS A 75 15.95 -16.58 24.14
N THR A 76 16.26 -17.63 24.85
CA THR A 76 16.17 -19.00 24.36
C THR A 76 14.72 -19.44 24.44
N ALA A 77 14.26 -20.22 23.43
CA ALA A 77 12.88 -20.72 23.35
C ALA A 77 12.55 -21.83 24.37
N ASP A 78 13.21 -21.82 25.50
CA ASP A 78 12.77 -22.54 26.70
C ASP A 78 12.13 -21.52 27.63
N VAL A 79 10.81 -21.34 27.51
CA VAL A 79 10.01 -20.67 28.51
C VAL A 79 9.95 -21.58 29.72
N SER A 80 11.11 -21.79 30.37
CA SER A 80 11.14 -22.32 31.70
C SER A 80 10.63 -21.25 32.67
N ALA A 81 9.87 -21.65 33.64
CA ALA A 81 9.20 -20.81 34.66
C ALA A 81 10.14 -19.90 35.49
N GLU A 82 11.39 -19.72 35.08
CA GLU A 82 12.45 -19.03 35.82
C GLU A 82 12.59 -17.54 35.51
N THR A 83 11.87 -17.00 34.49
CA THR A 83 11.95 -15.59 34.08
C THR A 83 10.84 -14.69 34.65
N PHE A 84 9.87 -15.25 35.34
CA PHE A 84 8.80 -14.50 35.98
C PHE A 84 9.15 -14.13 37.40
N ASP A 85 8.87 -12.85 37.79
CA ASP A 85 9.00 -12.42 39.16
C ASP A 85 8.11 -13.30 40.08
N PRO A 86 8.67 -14.02 41.06
CA PRO A 86 7.88 -14.90 41.93
C PRO A 86 6.82 -14.13 42.72
N GLU A 87 7.06 -12.85 43.06
CA GLU A 87 6.11 -12.00 43.72
C GLU A 87 4.94 -11.61 42.84
N GLU A 88 5.21 -11.18 41.62
CA GLU A 88 4.16 -10.91 40.63
C GLU A 88 3.33 -12.17 40.33
N ARG A 89 3.98 -13.32 40.21
CA ARG A 89 3.28 -14.59 40.02
C ARG A 89 2.32 -14.92 41.16
N GLN A 90 2.74 -14.72 42.44
CA GLN A 90 1.86 -14.94 43.58
C GLN A 90 0.70 -13.94 43.60
N GLN A 91 0.96 -12.70 43.24
CA GLN A 91 -0.06 -11.67 43.12
C GLN A 91 -1.09 -12.02 42.04
N VAL A 92 -0.67 -12.50 40.87
CA VAL A 92 -1.57 -12.96 39.79
C VAL A 92 -2.39 -14.18 40.23
N VAL A 93 -1.79 -15.16 40.89
CA VAL A 93 -2.52 -16.32 41.43
C VAL A 93 -3.60 -15.89 42.42
N ARG A 94 -3.29 -14.95 43.32
CA ARG A 94 -4.26 -14.40 44.28
C ARG A 94 -5.36 -13.60 43.59
N LEU A 95 -4.98 -12.75 42.62
CA LEU A 95 -5.90 -11.96 41.80
C LEU A 95 -6.95 -12.85 41.11
N LEU A 96 -6.49 -13.97 40.50
CA LEU A 96 -7.36 -14.94 39.82
C LEU A 96 -8.25 -15.71 40.80
N ASN A 97 -7.67 -16.22 41.93
CA ASN A 97 -8.41 -17.06 42.86
C ASN A 97 -9.52 -16.30 43.62
N GLU A 98 -9.26 -15.04 43.95
CA GLU A 98 -10.16 -14.20 44.72
C GLU A 98 -11.00 -13.26 43.83
N ASN A 99 -10.78 -13.30 42.49
CA ASN A 99 -11.44 -12.43 41.50
C ASN A 99 -11.35 -10.94 41.89
N LEU A 100 -10.12 -10.46 42.15
CA LEU A 100 -9.85 -9.09 42.59
C LEU A 100 -9.62 -8.09 41.45
N PHE A 101 -10.15 -8.42 40.27
CA PHE A 101 -10.11 -7.51 39.11
C PHE A 101 -10.97 -6.27 39.32
N SER A 102 -10.45 -5.15 38.91
CA SER A 102 -11.21 -3.90 38.73
C SER A 102 -11.15 -3.46 37.26
N TYR A 103 -11.98 -2.50 36.89
CA TYR A 103 -12.07 -2.02 35.52
C TYR A 103 -12.13 -0.51 35.49
N ASN A 104 -11.37 0.10 34.60
CA ASN A 104 -11.54 1.49 34.21
C ASN A 104 -12.32 1.54 32.88
N PHE A 105 -13.10 2.58 32.72
CA PHE A 105 -13.95 2.76 31.55
C PHE A 105 -13.46 3.97 30.77
N GLN A 106 -13.11 3.76 29.51
CA GLN A 106 -12.70 4.84 28.62
C GLN A 106 -13.83 5.17 27.65
N PRO A 107 -14.28 6.43 27.59
CA PRO A 107 -15.28 6.84 26.64
C PRO A 107 -14.81 6.66 25.19
N ILE A 108 -15.71 6.13 24.36
CA ILE A 108 -15.66 6.12 22.90
C ILE A 108 -16.70 7.14 22.43
N VAL A 109 -16.28 8.15 21.69
CA VAL A 109 -17.14 9.25 21.28
C VAL A 109 -17.50 9.22 19.80
N SER A 110 -18.66 9.72 19.48
CA SER A 110 -19.12 9.93 18.10
C SER A 110 -18.26 11.02 17.44
N ALA A 111 -17.68 10.71 16.29
CA ALA A 111 -16.97 11.69 15.48
C ALA A 111 -17.88 12.77 14.88
N LYS A 112 -19.19 12.57 14.93
CA LYS A 112 -20.19 13.50 14.40
C LYS A 112 -20.46 14.68 15.30
N ASP A 113 -20.60 14.42 16.62
CA ASP A 113 -21.10 15.41 17.58
C ASP A 113 -20.36 15.44 18.91
N GLY A 114 -19.38 14.55 19.12
CA GLY A 114 -18.62 14.45 20.37
C GLY A 114 -19.40 13.80 21.52
N SER A 115 -20.61 13.29 21.29
CA SER A 115 -21.37 12.58 22.31
C SER A 115 -20.71 11.23 22.64
N VAL A 116 -20.80 10.83 23.92
CA VAL A 116 -20.30 9.50 24.31
C VAL A 116 -21.22 8.44 23.69
N PHE A 117 -20.64 7.61 22.82
CA PHE A 117 -21.32 6.52 22.12
C PHE A 117 -21.23 5.20 22.88
N ALA A 118 -20.06 4.92 23.48
CA ALA A 118 -19.76 3.67 24.15
C ALA A 118 -18.68 3.87 25.21
N TYR A 119 -18.36 2.80 25.94
CA TYR A 119 -17.22 2.71 26.84
C TYR A 119 -16.42 1.44 26.56
N GLU A 120 -15.11 1.49 26.66
CA GLU A 120 -14.26 0.30 26.70
C GLU A 120 -13.91 -0.04 28.14
N ALA A 121 -14.15 -1.29 28.54
CA ALA A 121 -13.80 -1.82 29.87
C ALA A 121 -12.36 -2.31 29.89
N LEU A 122 -11.48 -1.54 30.50
CA LEU A 122 -10.06 -1.80 30.60
C LEU A 122 -9.71 -2.45 31.92
N MET A 123 -9.27 -3.70 31.90
CA MET A 123 -8.87 -4.49 33.06
C MET A 123 -7.79 -3.80 33.89
N ARG A 124 -7.90 -3.86 35.23
CA ARG A 124 -6.93 -3.38 36.22
C ARG A 124 -6.77 -4.43 37.33
N SER A 125 -5.61 -4.46 37.93
CA SER A 125 -5.28 -5.39 39.03
C SER A 125 -5.80 -4.98 40.41
N GLY A 126 -6.52 -3.87 40.52
CA GLY A 126 -6.77 -3.25 41.80
C GLY A 126 -5.54 -2.51 42.37
N GLU A 127 -5.79 -1.57 43.31
CA GLU A 127 -4.73 -0.69 43.80
C GLU A 127 -3.63 -1.40 44.60
N GLU A 128 -3.94 -2.54 45.23
CA GLU A 128 -2.99 -3.24 46.08
C GLU A 128 -1.91 -4.00 45.28
N PHE A 129 -2.15 -4.40 44.02
CA PHE A 129 -1.21 -5.21 43.22
C PHE A 129 -0.34 -4.40 42.27
N ARG A 130 -0.85 -3.33 41.69
CA ARG A 130 -0.19 -2.46 40.70
C ARG A 130 0.38 -3.21 39.50
N LEU A 131 -0.23 -4.36 39.12
CA LEU A 131 0.17 -5.16 37.96
C LEU A 131 -0.42 -4.56 36.67
N SER A 132 0.38 -4.55 35.61
CA SER A 132 -0.13 -4.17 34.29
C SER A 132 -1.02 -5.28 33.70
N PRO A 133 -1.98 -4.98 32.84
CA PRO A 133 -2.75 -6.00 32.11
C PRO A 133 -1.87 -7.03 31.38
N LEU A 134 -0.79 -6.56 30.75
CA LEU A 134 0.17 -7.43 30.06
C LEU A 134 0.89 -8.37 31.01
N THR A 135 1.30 -7.88 32.19
CA THR A 135 1.90 -8.72 33.25
C THR A 135 0.92 -9.79 33.71
N ILE A 136 -0.35 -9.42 33.92
CA ILE A 136 -1.40 -10.37 34.32
C ILE A 136 -1.58 -11.47 33.25
N LEU A 137 -1.71 -11.08 31.97
CA LEU A 137 -1.93 -12.00 30.87
C LEU A 137 -0.74 -12.94 30.70
N SER A 138 0.51 -12.45 30.71
CA SER A 138 1.71 -13.28 30.55
C SER A 138 1.89 -14.28 31.68
N HIS A 139 1.62 -13.89 32.93
CA HIS A 139 1.67 -14.85 34.07
C HIS A 139 0.50 -15.84 34.01
N ALA A 140 -0.70 -15.41 33.64
CA ALA A 140 -1.85 -16.29 33.48
C ALA A 140 -1.62 -17.34 32.37
N GLU A 141 -1.00 -16.94 31.24
CA GLU A 141 -0.59 -17.84 30.18
C GLU A 141 0.43 -18.88 30.66
N ALA A 142 1.49 -18.42 31.34
CA ALA A 142 2.50 -19.32 31.90
C ALA A 142 1.95 -20.28 32.99
N LEU A 143 0.79 -19.97 33.57
CA LEU A 143 0.08 -20.76 34.54
C LEU A 143 -1.03 -21.63 33.91
N ASP A 144 -1.23 -21.59 32.59
CA ASP A 144 -2.36 -22.18 31.87
C ASP A 144 -3.73 -21.74 32.43
N ARG A 145 -3.85 -20.47 32.78
CA ARG A 145 -5.03 -19.87 33.43
C ARG A 145 -5.64 -18.68 32.66
N LEU A 146 -5.33 -18.51 31.38
CA LEU A 146 -5.94 -17.46 30.56
C LEU A 146 -7.47 -17.59 30.50
N GLN A 147 -7.99 -18.82 30.56
CA GLN A 147 -9.43 -19.05 30.60
C GLN A 147 -10.09 -18.49 31.86
N ASP A 148 -9.38 -18.45 33.00
CA ASP A 148 -9.87 -17.83 34.23
C ASP A 148 -9.94 -16.29 34.07
N VAL A 149 -8.94 -15.70 33.39
CA VAL A 149 -8.95 -14.27 33.06
C VAL A 149 -10.16 -13.94 32.20
N GLU A 150 -10.38 -14.70 31.11
CA GLU A 150 -11.52 -14.54 30.20
C GLU A 150 -12.84 -14.65 30.97
N LYS A 151 -12.99 -15.67 31.80
CA LYS A 151 -14.19 -15.85 32.61
C LYS A 151 -14.42 -14.70 33.58
N CYS A 152 -13.40 -14.29 34.35
CA CYS A 152 -13.49 -13.16 35.25
C CYS A 152 -13.88 -11.87 34.51
N THR A 153 -13.23 -11.60 33.37
CA THR A 153 -13.52 -10.40 32.58
C THR A 153 -14.97 -10.37 32.11
N MET A 154 -15.46 -11.45 31.49
CA MET A 154 -16.83 -11.50 30.98
C MET A 154 -17.87 -11.37 32.11
N PHE A 155 -17.74 -12.13 33.20
CA PHE A 155 -18.69 -12.07 34.30
C PHE A 155 -18.69 -10.75 35.06
N ASN A 156 -17.51 -10.15 35.30
CA ASN A 156 -17.40 -8.91 36.05
C ASN A 156 -17.93 -7.71 35.26
N THR A 157 -17.57 -7.60 33.98
CA THR A 157 -17.99 -6.49 33.13
C THR A 157 -19.49 -6.53 32.84
N LEU A 158 -20.07 -7.74 32.61
CA LEU A 158 -21.51 -7.89 32.41
C LEU A 158 -22.29 -7.64 33.69
N ARG A 159 -21.78 -8.08 34.85
CA ARG A 159 -22.37 -7.73 36.15
C ARG A 159 -22.37 -6.22 36.34
N PHE A 160 -21.25 -5.55 36.12
CA PHE A 160 -21.17 -4.10 36.16
C PHE A 160 -22.18 -3.43 35.23
N ALA A 161 -22.26 -3.88 33.98
CA ALA A 161 -23.23 -3.34 33.00
C ALA A 161 -24.67 -3.50 33.47
N LYS A 162 -25.03 -4.65 34.05
CA LYS A 162 -26.36 -4.93 34.59
C LYS A 162 -26.72 -4.06 35.78
N GLU A 163 -25.80 -3.92 36.73
CA GLU A 163 -25.99 -3.12 37.92
C GLU A 163 -26.06 -1.60 37.61
N ASN A 164 -25.39 -1.18 36.54
CA ASN A 164 -25.28 0.23 36.13
C ASN A 164 -26.06 0.57 34.85
N GLN A 165 -27.09 -0.18 34.49
CA GLN A 165 -27.92 0.04 33.28
C GLN A 165 -28.41 1.49 33.12
N ARG A 166 -28.82 2.15 34.21
CA ARG A 166 -29.27 3.54 34.20
C ARG A 166 -28.12 4.52 33.89
N LEU A 167 -26.94 4.24 34.41
CA LEU A 167 -25.75 5.06 34.23
C LEU A 167 -25.21 4.93 32.80
N LEU A 168 -25.23 3.71 32.26
CA LEU A 168 -24.84 3.46 30.87
C LEU A 168 -25.88 4.00 29.87
N ALA A 169 -27.13 4.25 30.31
CA ALA A 169 -28.17 4.87 29.47
C ALA A 169 -28.34 4.24 28.07
N GLY A 170 -28.18 2.91 27.96
CA GLY A 170 -28.28 2.17 26.70
C GLY A 170 -27.05 2.27 25.77
N LYS A 171 -25.96 2.90 26.22
CA LYS A 171 -24.69 2.95 25.48
C LYS A 171 -24.05 1.56 25.41
N LEU A 172 -23.17 1.35 24.42
CA LEU A 172 -22.47 0.10 24.27
C LEU A 172 -21.34 -0.03 25.27
N LEU A 173 -21.01 -1.26 25.66
CA LEU A 173 -19.83 -1.60 26.45
C LEU A 173 -18.95 -2.55 25.67
N PHE A 174 -17.75 -2.13 25.36
CA PHE A 174 -16.72 -2.89 24.71
C PHE A 174 -15.94 -3.69 25.73
N ILE A 175 -15.73 -4.99 25.47
CA ILE A 175 -15.09 -5.94 26.39
C ILE A 175 -14.05 -6.71 25.62
N ASN A 176 -12.79 -6.60 26.04
CA ASN A 176 -11.68 -7.37 25.49
C ASN A 176 -11.85 -8.85 25.77
N SER A 177 -11.68 -9.69 24.76
CA SER A 177 -11.77 -11.13 24.81
C SER A 177 -10.50 -11.80 24.33
N ILE A 178 -10.22 -12.99 24.86
CA ILE A 178 -9.12 -13.88 24.45
C ILE A 178 -9.72 -15.02 23.64
N PRO A 179 -9.83 -14.92 22.30
CA PRO A 179 -10.55 -15.89 21.49
C PRO A 179 -10.00 -17.33 21.59
N ALA A 180 -8.69 -17.48 21.85
CA ALA A 180 -8.10 -18.80 22.12
C ALA A 180 -8.65 -19.46 23.39
N CYS A 181 -9.26 -18.68 24.30
CA CYS A 181 -9.78 -19.13 25.59
C CYS A 181 -11.30 -18.91 25.70
N THR A 182 -12.05 -19.13 24.62
CA THR A 182 -13.52 -18.99 24.62
C THR A 182 -14.16 -19.73 25.80
N LEU A 183 -15.14 -19.09 26.43
CA LEU A 183 -15.88 -19.70 27.55
C LEU A 183 -16.48 -21.05 27.16
N PRO A 184 -16.37 -22.09 28.02
CA PRO A 184 -17.13 -23.33 27.84
C PRO A 184 -18.62 -23.09 27.71
N ASP A 185 -19.33 -23.97 26.99
CA ASP A 185 -20.76 -23.79 26.76
C ASP A 185 -21.57 -23.66 28.05
N ALA A 186 -21.21 -24.40 29.09
CA ALA A 186 -21.89 -24.31 30.39
C ALA A 186 -21.74 -22.92 31.05
N ASP A 187 -20.53 -22.35 31.02
CA ASP A 187 -20.26 -21.02 31.56
C ASP A 187 -20.95 -19.93 30.72
N PHE A 188 -20.93 -20.11 29.38
CA PHE A 188 -21.60 -19.17 28.48
C PHE A 188 -23.12 -19.20 28.64
N GLU A 189 -23.76 -20.37 28.78
CA GLU A 189 -25.17 -20.47 29.04
C GLU A 189 -25.55 -19.86 30.40
N GLN A 190 -24.73 -20.06 31.45
CA GLN A 190 -24.91 -19.38 32.73
C GLN A 190 -24.86 -17.86 32.59
N LEU A 191 -23.88 -17.36 31.85
CA LEU A 191 -23.71 -15.94 31.57
C LEU A 191 -24.89 -15.37 30.80
N TYR A 192 -25.42 -16.10 29.80
CA TYR A 192 -26.57 -15.71 29.03
C TYR A 192 -27.88 -15.71 29.87
N GLN A 193 -28.04 -16.67 30.78
CA GLN A 193 -29.20 -16.69 31.70
C GLN A 193 -29.18 -15.48 32.64
N LEU A 194 -28.01 -15.02 33.10
CA LEU A 194 -27.88 -13.90 34.03
C LEU A 194 -27.98 -12.54 33.34
N TYR A 195 -27.48 -12.42 32.11
CA TYR A 195 -27.21 -11.13 31.46
C TYR A 195 -27.78 -11.04 30.02
N GLY A 196 -28.58 -12.00 29.56
CA GLY A 196 -29.05 -12.07 28.18
C GLY A 196 -29.85 -10.84 27.73
N ASP A 197 -30.52 -10.17 28.67
CA ASP A 197 -31.32 -8.97 28.40
C ASP A 197 -30.47 -7.70 28.08
N ILE A 198 -29.18 -7.71 28.39
CA ILE A 198 -28.27 -6.60 28.09
C ILE A 198 -27.26 -6.91 26.98
N MET A 199 -27.26 -8.14 26.46
CA MET A 199 -26.29 -8.57 25.45
C MET A 199 -26.26 -7.69 24.20
N GLN A 200 -27.37 -7.14 23.78
CA GLN A 200 -27.47 -6.22 22.63
C GLN A 200 -26.62 -4.94 22.80
N ASN A 201 -26.26 -4.60 24.05
CA ASN A 201 -25.44 -3.44 24.38
C ASN A 201 -23.95 -3.79 24.55
N ILE A 202 -23.57 -5.03 24.31
CA ILE A 202 -22.21 -5.52 24.47
C ILE A 202 -21.52 -5.62 23.12
N VAL A 203 -20.25 -5.22 23.08
CA VAL A 203 -19.34 -5.44 21.95
C VAL A 203 -18.14 -6.25 22.47
N VAL A 204 -17.93 -7.41 21.90
CA VAL A 204 -16.77 -8.26 22.24
C VAL A 204 -15.64 -7.94 21.27
N GLU A 205 -14.50 -7.55 21.80
CA GLU A 205 -13.30 -7.19 21.03
C GLU A 205 -12.32 -8.35 20.99
N PHE A 206 -11.68 -8.53 19.84
CA PHE A 206 -10.54 -9.42 19.70
C PHE A 206 -9.49 -8.82 18.78
N THR A 207 -8.23 -9.07 19.07
CA THR A 207 -7.11 -8.54 18.28
C THR A 207 -6.96 -9.28 16.97
N GLU A 208 -6.53 -8.57 15.92
CA GLU A 208 -6.26 -9.16 14.60
C GLU A 208 -5.22 -10.29 14.65
N GLN A 209 -4.26 -10.21 15.56
CA GLN A 209 -3.15 -11.17 15.70
C GLN A 209 -3.52 -12.45 16.47
N THR A 210 -4.75 -12.60 16.87
CA THR A 210 -5.15 -13.75 17.69
C THR A 210 -5.02 -15.05 16.89
N GLU A 211 -4.19 -15.96 17.37
CA GLU A 211 -4.08 -17.35 16.87
C GLU A 211 -5.32 -18.19 17.21
N ALA A 212 -6.49 -17.62 17.12
CA ALA A 212 -7.72 -18.39 17.32
C ALA A 212 -7.93 -19.33 16.14
N SER A 213 -8.23 -20.58 16.44
CA SER A 213 -8.63 -21.52 15.40
C SER A 213 -9.91 -21.07 14.70
N SER A 214 -10.07 -21.42 13.43
CA SER A 214 -11.29 -21.11 12.67
C SER A 214 -12.58 -21.56 13.40
N SER A 215 -12.48 -22.61 14.24
CA SER A 215 -13.61 -23.11 15.04
C SER A 215 -13.95 -22.21 16.22
N GLN A 216 -12.97 -21.62 16.90
CA GLN A 216 -13.21 -20.71 18.04
C GLN A 216 -13.85 -19.40 17.58
N LEU A 217 -13.36 -18.83 16.49
CA LEU A 217 -13.96 -17.64 15.89
C LEU A 217 -15.35 -17.91 15.36
N LYS A 218 -15.59 -19.08 14.77
CA LYS A 218 -16.93 -19.50 14.35
C LYS A 218 -17.88 -19.59 15.54
N THR A 219 -17.44 -20.17 16.65
CA THR A 219 -18.22 -20.24 17.90
C THR A 219 -18.60 -18.85 18.41
N LEU A 220 -17.64 -17.90 18.40
CA LEU A 220 -17.90 -16.51 18.79
C LEU A 220 -18.98 -15.86 17.92
N LEU A 221 -18.89 -16.02 16.60
CA LEU A 221 -19.88 -15.48 15.66
C LEU A 221 -21.26 -16.12 15.80
N GLU A 222 -21.33 -17.43 15.98
CA GLU A 222 -22.60 -18.14 16.24
C GLU A 222 -23.25 -17.67 17.54
N ARG A 223 -22.46 -17.48 18.60
CA ARG A 223 -22.92 -16.91 19.86
C ARG A 223 -23.38 -15.46 19.71
N SER A 224 -22.65 -14.63 18.96
CA SER A 224 -23.04 -13.25 18.64
C SER A 224 -24.40 -13.19 17.93
N GLN A 225 -24.58 -13.99 16.88
CA GLN A 225 -25.85 -14.05 16.15
C GLN A 225 -27.02 -14.53 17.03
N ARG A 226 -26.77 -15.53 17.90
CA ARG A 226 -27.78 -16.08 18.79
C ARG A 226 -28.20 -15.11 19.90
N CYS A 227 -27.25 -14.40 20.48
CA CYS A 227 -27.43 -13.60 21.69
C CYS A 227 -27.53 -12.10 21.42
N GLY A 228 -27.23 -11.66 20.20
CA GLY A 228 -27.39 -10.27 19.76
C GLY A 228 -26.28 -9.32 20.20
N PHE A 229 -25.18 -9.80 20.78
CA PHE A 229 -24.02 -8.93 21.03
C PHE A 229 -23.24 -8.64 19.74
N LYS A 230 -22.52 -7.54 19.72
CA LYS A 230 -21.70 -7.08 18.58
C LYS A 230 -20.28 -7.56 18.72
N VAL A 231 -19.55 -7.50 17.61
CA VAL A 231 -18.13 -7.91 17.54
C VAL A 231 -17.30 -6.77 16.97
N ALA A 232 -16.13 -6.53 17.57
CA ALA A 232 -15.14 -5.58 17.08
C ALA A 232 -13.80 -6.30 16.84
N ILE A 233 -13.10 -5.88 15.77
CA ILE A 233 -11.69 -6.25 15.56
C ILE A 233 -10.82 -5.13 16.09
N ASP A 234 -9.90 -5.49 16.98
CA ASP A 234 -9.00 -4.58 17.67
C ASP A 234 -7.58 -4.60 17.06
N ASP A 235 -6.79 -3.53 17.31
CA ASP A 235 -5.41 -3.36 16.86
C ASP A 235 -5.23 -3.50 15.32
N TYR A 236 -6.25 -3.15 14.52
CA TYR A 236 -6.19 -3.35 13.08
C TYR A 236 -5.16 -2.43 12.42
N GLY A 237 -4.21 -3.05 11.71
CA GLY A 237 -3.15 -2.35 10.96
C GLY A 237 -1.77 -2.40 11.60
N THR A 238 -1.56 -3.12 12.71
CA THR A 238 -0.26 -3.21 13.39
C THR A 238 0.68 -4.27 12.82
N GLY A 239 0.15 -5.22 12.03
CA GLY A 239 0.91 -6.36 11.53
C GLY A 239 0.67 -6.66 10.06
N TYR A 240 0.71 -7.91 9.70
CA TYR A 240 0.28 -8.42 8.40
C TYR A 240 -1.25 -8.42 8.36
N SER A 241 -1.84 -7.23 8.24
CA SER A 241 -3.29 -7.06 8.17
C SER A 241 -3.86 -7.97 7.09
N ASN A 242 -4.47 -9.06 7.54
CA ASN A 242 -5.02 -10.05 6.64
C ASN A 242 -6.45 -9.61 6.31
N ILE A 243 -6.62 -8.90 5.18
CA ILE A 243 -7.93 -8.52 4.65
C ILE A 243 -8.88 -9.72 4.63
N SER A 244 -8.35 -10.96 4.48
CA SER A 244 -9.13 -12.19 4.58
C SER A 244 -9.85 -12.34 5.91
N ASN A 245 -9.31 -11.82 7.01
CA ASN A 245 -9.98 -11.87 8.32
C ASN A 245 -11.21 -10.96 8.33
N LEU A 246 -11.10 -9.72 7.84
CA LEU A 246 -12.26 -8.82 7.70
C LEU A 246 -13.36 -9.41 6.80
N LEU A 247 -12.97 -10.03 5.68
CA LEU A 247 -13.89 -10.69 4.75
C LEU A 247 -14.61 -11.89 5.40
N THR A 248 -13.94 -12.59 6.30
CA THR A 248 -14.49 -13.79 6.94
C THR A 248 -15.38 -13.48 8.13
N PHE A 249 -15.04 -12.46 8.93
CA PHE A 249 -15.67 -12.20 10.23
C PHE A 249 -16.79 -11.17 10.18
N MET A 250 -16.81 -10.28 9.18
CA MET A 250 -17.86 -9.26 9.04
C MET A 250 -18.17 -8.57 10.39
N PRO A 251 -17.19 -7.87 11.02
CA PRO A 251 -17.37 -7.27 12.34
C PRO A 251 -18.39 -6.12 12.29
N ASN A 252 -18.85 -5.66 13.46
CA ASN A 252 -19.64 -4.42 13.54
C ASN A 252 -18.78 -3.17 13.63
N VAL A 253 -17.57 -3.31 14.20
CA VAL A 253 -16.62 -2.21 14.39
C VAL A 253 -15.21 -2.69 14.04
N VAL A 254 -14.44 -1.84 13.37
CA VAL A 254 -13.00 -2.01 13.15
C VAL A 254 -12.27 -0.89 13.90
N LYS A 255 -11.43 -1.25 14.87
CA LYS A 255 -10.61 -0.32 15.65
C LYS A 255 -9.26 -0.16 14.98
N ILE A 256 -8.97 1.05 14.55
CA ILE A 256 -7.73 1.41 13.85
C ILE A 256 -6.68 1.74 14.89
N ASP A 257 -5.63 0.95 14.96
CA ASP A 257 -4.62 1.02 16.00
C ASP A 257 -3.92 2.38 16.09
N ARG A 258 -3.54 2.74 17.30
CA ARG A 258 -2.81 3.97 17.63
C ARG A 258 -1.56 4.18 16.77
N SER A 259 -0.84 3.13 16.38
CA SER A 259 0.38 3.27 15.59
C SER A 259 0.12 3.91 14.22
N LEU A 260 -1.07 3.73 13.65
CA LEU A 260 -1.52 4.38 12.42
C LEU A 260 -2.00 5.82 12.68
N ILE A 261 -2.62 6.07 13.84
CA ILE A 261 -3.20 7.37 14.19
C ILE A 261 -2.15 8.36 14.68
N MET A 262 -1.19 7.90 15.47
CA MET A 262 -0.11 8.74 16.01
C MET A 262 0.68 9.46 14.92
N ASN A 263 0.67 10.80 14.95
CA ASN A 263 1.26 11.69 13.94
C ASN A 263 0.74 11.49 12.51
N ILE A 264 -0.46 10.98 12.34
CA ILE A 264 -1.08 10.75 11.02
C ILE A 264 -1.13 12.04 10.18
N HIS A 265 -1.31 13.20 10.80
CA HIS A 265 -1.35 14.49 10.13
C HIS A 265 -0.05 14.82 9.36
N LYS A 266 1.09 14.21 9.73
CA LYS A 266 2.41 14.39 9.10
C LYS A 266 2.79 13.30 8.10
N ASP A 267 2.16 12.12 8.16
CA ASP A 267 2.54 10.96 7.34
C ASP A 267 1.48 10.64 6.28
N LYS A 268 1.81 10.95 5.02
CA LYS A 268 0.93 10.68 3.86
C LYS A 268 0.61 9.19 3.70
N ARG A 269 1.53 8.28 4.07
CA ARG A 269 1.33 6.83 3.94
C ARG A 269 0.32 6.34 4.96
N LYS A 270 0.44 6.81 6.22
CA LYS A 270 -0.55 6.52 7.26
C LYS A 270 -1.92 7.05 6.86
N LYS A 271 -2.01 8.30 6.37
CA LYS A 271 -3.26 8.87 5.85
C LYS A 271 -3.90 7.99 4.79
N HIS A 272 -3.13 7.56 3.80
CA HIS A 272 -3.64 6.73 2.70
C HIS A 272 -4.11 5.37 3.20
N PHE A 273 -3.32 4.71 4.05
CA PHE A 273 -3.67 3.40 4.59
C PHE A 273 -4.91 3.45 5.49
N THR A 274 -4.97 4.42 6.43
CA THR A 274 -6.12 4.64 7.31
C THR A 274 -7.39 4.95 6.52
N ARG A 275 -7.29 5.77 5.46
CA ARG A 275 -8.42 6.05 4.58
C ARG A 275 -8.97 4.77 3.94
N ASN A 276 -8.11 3.92 3.41
CA ASN A 276 -8.53 2.66 2.80
C ASN A 276 -9.25 1.74 3.81
N ILE A 277 -8.82 1.73 5.08
CA ILE A 277 -9.52 0.98 6.14
C ILE A 277 -10.92 1.56 6.38
N ILE A 278 -11.05 2.89 6.50
CA ILE A 278 -12.33 3.56 6.72
C ILE A 278 -13.27 3.32 5.53
N ASP A 279 -12.80 3.53 4.31
CA ASP A 279 -13.60 3.34 3.09
C ASP A 279 -14.07 1.87 3.00
N TYR A 280 -13.18 0.90 3.28
CA TYR A 280 -13.54 -0.52 3.31
C TYR A 280 -14.58 -0.85 4.40
N ALA A 281 -14.43 -0.28 5.60
CA ALA A 281 -15.41 -0.44 6.68
C ALA A 281 -16.79 0.04 6.26
N HIS A 282 -16.87 1.23 5.66
CA HIS A 282 -18.13 1.81 5.20
C HIS A 282 -18.78 1.02 4.04
N ASP A 283 -17.98 0.57 3.07
CA ASP A 283 -18.45 -0.24 1.94
C ASP A 283 -19.08 -1.57 2.41
N ASN A 284 -18.68 -2.05 3.59
CA ASN A 284 -19.21 -3.29 4.20
C ASN A 284 -20.16 -3.05 5.38
N ASN A 285 -20.58 -1.82 5.62
CA ASN A 285 -21.47 -1.41 6.73
C ASN A 285 -20.89 -1.66 8.14
N PHE A 286 -19.58 -1.54 8.31
CA PHE A 286 -18.90 -1.52 9.60
C PHE A 286 -18.68 -0.09 10.05
N MET A 287 -18.56 0.15 11.35
CA MET A 287 -18.08 1.41 11.89
C MET A 287 -16.56 1.37 12.01
N ALA A 288 -15.89 2.46 11.65
CA ALA A 288 -14.48 2.67 11.87
C ALA A 288 -14.26 3.48 13.15
N LEU A 289 -13.41 2.99 14.05
CA LEU A 289 -13.02 3.65 15.29
C LEU A 289 -11.53 3.98 15.25
N ALA A 290 -11.16 5.24 15.42
CA ALA A 290 -9.77 5.68 15.55
C ALA A 290 -9.33 5.64 17.01
N GLU A 291 -8.27 4.86 17.29
CA GLU A 291 -7.71 4.71 18.63
C GLU A 291 -6.51 5.61 18.90
N GLY A 292 -6.31 5.93 20.17
CA GLY A 292 -5.13 6.64 20.64
C GLY A 292 -4.99 8.05 20.08
N VAL A 293 -6.09 8.75 19.82
CA VAL A 293 -6.06 10.16 19.43
C VAL A 293 -5.61 11.01 20.61
N GLU A 294 -4.45 11.67 20.51
CA GLU A 294 -3.83 12.45 21.58
C GLU A 294 -3.65 13.94 21.22
N LEU A 295 -3.71 14.29 19.93
CA LEU A 295 -3.48 15.63 19.42
C LEU A 295 -4.69 16.15 18.64
N THR A 296 -4.89 17.49 18.64
CA THR A 296 -5.95 18.14 17.87
C THR A 296 -5.78 17.92 16.36
N GLU A 297 -4.53 17.89 15.86
CA GLU A 297 -4.24 17.65 14.45
C GLU A 297 -4.54 16.21 14.01
N GLU A 298 -4.41 15.25 14.93
CA GLU A 298 -4.83 13.86 14.70
C GLU A 298 -6.36 13.78 14.65
N LEU A 299 -7.04 14.40 15.64
CA LEU A 299 -8.49 14.51 15.68
C LEU A 299 -9.05 15.10 14.38
N GLN A 300 -8.57 16.27 13.97
CA GLN A 300 -8.97 16.92 12.73
C GLN A 300 -8.74 16.02 11.51
N THR A 301 -7.62 15.30 11.48
CA THR A 301 -7.26 14.44 10.35
C THR A 301 -8.21 13.24 10.25
N VAL A 302 -8.49 12.54 11.36
CA VAL A 302 -9.36 11.34 11.33
C VAL A 302 -10.83 11.70 11.08
N ILE A 303 -11.33 12.81 11.65
CA ILE A 303 -12.65 13.37 11.32
C ILE A 303 -12.69 13.72 9.82
N GLY A 304 -11.63 14.43 9.31
CA GLY A 304 -11.44 14.74 7.90
C GLY A 304 -11.43 13.50 6.99
N MET A 305 -11.15 12.28 7.49
CA MET A 305 -11.19 11.00 6.76
C MET A 305 -12.51 10.24 6.85
N GLY A 306 -13.44 10.59 7.76
CA GLY A 306 -14.72 9.93 7.88
C GLY A 306 -14.81 8.85 8.94
N VAL A 307 -13.92 8.84 9.89
CA VAL A 307 -14.06 7.94 11.03
C VAL A 307 -15.42 8.16 11.71
N ASP A 308 -16.03 7.08 12.19
CA ASP A 308 -17.33 7.14 12.87
C ASP A 308 -17.17 7.40 14.36
N LEU A 309 -16.15 6.79 14.96
CA LEU A 309 -15.90 6.79 16.39
C LEU A 309 -14.45 7.17 16.69
N ILE A 310 -14.24 7.79 17.84
CA ILE A 310 -12.95 8.28 18.30
C ILE A 310 -12.72 7.85 19.74
N GLN A 311 -11.53 7.36 20.02
CA GLN A 311 -11.05 7.06 21.37
C GLN A 311 -9.61 7.55 21.54
N GLY A 312 -9.31 8.18 22.66
CA GLY A 312 -7.95 8.61 22.96
C GLY A 312 -7.90 9.55 24.16
N TYR A 313 -6.68 9.85 24.59
CA TYR A 313 -6.47 10.75 25.75
C TYR A 313 -6.88 12.19 25.44
N TYR A 314 -7.01 12.54 24.18
CA TYR A 314 -7.54 13.85 23.78
C TYR A 314 -9.00 14.00 24.17
N THR A 315 -9.82 12.99 23.94
CA THR A 315 -11.26 13.03 24.25
C THR A 315 -11.53 12.74 25.73
N ALA A 316 -10.99 11.65 26.26
CA ALA A 316 -11.05 11.32 27.68
C ALA A 316 -10.05 10.21 28.06
N LYS A 317 -9.53 10.26 29.28
CA LYS A 317 -8.71 9.17 29.83
C LYS A 317 -9.60 8.10 30.46
N PRO A 318 -9.11 6.84 30.56
CA PRO A 318 -9.77 5.81 31.33
C PRO A 318 -10.00 6.22 32.79
N SER A 319 -11.20 6.03 33.32
CA SER A 319 -11.57 6.33 34.71
C SER A 319 -12.32 5.16 35.34
N ALA A 320 -12.22 4.99 36.66
CA ALA A 320 -13.06 4.05 37.40
C ALA A 320 -14.53 4.48 37.37
N ASP A 321 -14.78 5.78 37.28
CA ASP A 321 -16.12 6.37 37.19
C ASP A 321 -16.54 6.49 35.70
N ILE A 322 -17.82 6.25 35.44
CA ILE A 322 -18.41 6.46 34.12
C ILE A 322 -18.56 7.94 33.79
N VAL A 323 -17.79 8.43 32.86
CA VAL A 323 -17.84 9.81 32.34
C VAL A 323 -18.98 9.93 31.35
N GLN A 324 -20.04 10.65 31.67
CA GLN A 324 -21.25 10.79 30.84
C GLN A 324 -21.05 11.71 29.63
N GLU A 325 -20.24 12.73 29.78
CA GLU A 325 -19.94 13.74 28.76
C GLU A 325 -18.45 14.04 28.78
N ILE A 326 -17.85 14.23 27.61
CA ILE A 326 -16.47 14.72 27.50
C ILE A 326 -16.40 16.23 27.75
N ASN A 327 -15.20 16.80 27.79
CA ASN A 327 -15.05 18.26 27.88
C ASN A 327 -15.85 18.93 26.77
N PRO A 328 -16.78 19.89 27.11
CA PRO A 328 -17.61 20.60 26.15
C PRO A 328 -16.82 21.30 25.04
N ASP A 329 -15.64 21.86 25.33
CA ASP A 329 -14.79 22.53 24.34
C ASP A 329 -14.32 21.53 23.26
N ILE A 330 -13.99 20.29 23.66
CA ILE A 330 -13.58 19.23 22.74
C ILE A 330 -14.78 18.73 21.93
N ALA A 331 -15.96 18.64 22.54
CA ALA A 331 -17.16 18.26 21.82
C ALA A 331 -17.52 19.31 20.75
N GLU A 332 -17.40 20.61 21.06
CA GLU A 332 -17.58 21.69 20.10
C GLU A 332 -16.54 21.66 18.98
N GLU A 333 -15.28 21.36 19.30
CA GLU A 333 -14.20 21.19 18.32
C GLU A 333 -14.49 20.03 17.35
N ILE A 334 -14.97 18.88 17.84
CA ILE A 334 -15.39 17.74 17.02
C ILE A 334 -16.52 18.15 16.07
N GLN A 335 -17.54 18.87 16.58
CA GLN A 335 -18.65 19.35 15.77
C GLN A 335 -18.18 20.34 14.70
N GLU A 336 -17.24 21.21 15.01
CA GLU A 336 -16.71 22.16 14.04
C GLU A 336 -15.89 21.45 12.95
N TYR A 337 -14.99 20.53 13.32
CA TYR A 337 -14.23 19.75 12.32
C TYR A 337 -15.15 18.88 11.46
N ASN A 338 -16.22 18.33 12.04
CA ASN A 338 -17.19 17.55 11.28
C ASN A 338 -17.97 18.45 10.29
N ARG A 339 -18.44 19.64 10.72
CA ARG A 339 -19.06 20.62 9.82
C ARG A 339 -18.15 21.05 8.68
N GLN A 340 -16.87 21.31 8.97
CA GLN A 340 -15.86 21.63 7.95
C GLN A 340 -15.62 20.44 7.01
N SER A 341 -15.71 19.22 7.51
CA SER A 341 -15.52 18.01 6.72
C SER A 341 -16.79 17.62 5.95
N GLU A 342 -17.98 17.84 6.48
CA GLU A 342 -19.26 17.62 5.77
C GLU A 342 -19.38 18.50 4.53
N ASN A 343 -18.88 19.74 4.59
CA ASN A 343 -18.72 20.59 3.43
C ASN A 343 -17.73 20.03 2.38
N ARG A 344 -16.87 19.08 2.76
CA ARG A 344 -15.93 18.34 1.88
C ARG A 344 -16.36 16.90 1.59
N ARG A 345 -17.39 16.36 2.22
CA ARG A 345 -17.62 14.90 2.34
C ARG A 345 -18.94 14.36 1.90
N THR A 346 -19.92 15.14 1.49
CA THR A 346 -20.98 14.56 0.72
C THR A 346 -20.40 14.11 -0.62
N ARG A 347 -19.73 12.93 -0.65
CA ARG A 347 -19.47 12.22 -1.90
C ARG A 347 -20.81 11.90 -2.52
N LYS A 348 -21.30 12.86 -3.26
CA LYS A 348 -22.51 12.72 -4.02
C LYS A 348 -22.12 12.08 -5.34
N THR A 349 -22.48 10.82 -5.49
CA THR A 349 -22.18 10.08 -6.71
C THR A 349 -23.28 10.32 -7.75
N TYR A 350 -22.85 10.77 -8.93
CA TYR A 350 -23.72 10.88 -10.08
C TYR A 350 -23.66 9.59 -10.90
N PHE A 351 -24.79 8.91 -11.00
CA PHE A 351 -24.93 7.74 -11.89
C PHE A 351 -25.45 8.22 -13.24
N THR A 352 -24.70 7.96 -14.30
CA THR A 352 -25.12 8.38 -15.63
C THR A 352 -26.44 7.75 -16.03
N GLY A 353 -27.38 8.58 -16.49
CA GLY A 353 -28.74 8.22 -16.89
C GLY A 353 -28.92 8.06 -18.40
N ASP A 354 -29.97 8.67 -18.97
CA ASP A 354 -30.28 8.64 -20.41
C ASP A 354 -29.72 9.87 -21.17
N GLU A 355 -29.17 10.85 -20.45
CA GLU A 355 -28.47 11.98 -21.03
C GLU A 355 -27.25 11.53 -21.80
N ARG A 356 -26.95 12.22 -22.91
CA ARG A 356 -25.77 11.94 -23.74
C ARG A 356 -24.62 12.89 -23.45
N GLU A 357 -24.89 14.03 -22.87
CA GLU A 357 -23.92 15.05 -22.54
C GLU A 357 -24.03 15.45 -21.07
N ILE A 358 -22.91 15.51 -20.40
CA ILE A 358 -22.81 15.76 -18.97
C ILE A 358 -21.76 16.87 -18.75
N SER A 359 -22.17 17.98 -18.14
CA SER A 359 -21.27 19.07 -17.79
C SER A 359 -20.64 18.83 -16.42
N LEU A 360 -19.32 18.72 -16.35
CA LEU A 360 -18.59 18.59 -15.08
C LEU A 360 -18.86 19.80 -14.17
N MET A 361 -18.88 20.99 -14.74
CA MET A 361 -19.16 22.22 -13.97
C MET A 361 -20.57 22.21 -13.34
N ALA A 362 -21.57 21.70 -14.05
CA ALA A 362 -22.92 21.61 -13.52
C ALA A 362 -23.01 20.60 -12.37
N LEU A 363 -22.33 19.47 -12.49
CA LEU A 363 -22.29 18.46 -11.42
C LEU A 363 -21.51 18.97 -10.19
N ASP A 364 -20.41 19.70 -10.36
CA ASP A 364 -19.68 20.32 -9.24
C ASP A 364 -20.54 21.35 -8.51
N LEU A 365 -21.32 22.18 -9.23
CA LEU A 365 -22.27 23.13 -8.65
C LEU A 365 -23.36 22.43 -7.82
N ASP A 366 -23.74 21.22 -8.23
CA ASP A 366 -24.66 20.35 -7.50
C ASP A 366 -23.98 19.51 -6.40
N SER A 367 -22.68 19.77 -6.15
CA SER A 367 -21.86 19.11 -5.13
C SER A 367 -21.64 17.60 -5.36
N TYR A 368 -21.66 17.14 -6.61
CA TYR A 368 -21.22 15.79 -6.93
C TYR A 368 -19.68 15.70 -6.86
N THR A 369 -19.17 14.54 -6.44
CA THR A 369 -17.73 14.27 -6.32
C THR A 369 -17.26 13.13 -7.19
N ASP A 370 -18.18 12.25 -7.58
CA ASP A 370 -17.91 11.06 -8.36
C ASP A 370 -18.94 10.90 -9.48
N ILE A 371 -18.47 10.44 -10.65
CA ILE A 371 -19.33 10.04 -11.77
C ILE A 371 -19.14 8.53 -11.96
N ILE A 372 -20.21 7.77 -11.86
CA ILE A 372 -20.23 6.35 -12.23
C ILE A 372 -20.86 6.19 -13.62
N VAL A 373 -20.02 5.81 -14.57
CA VAL A 373 -20.42 5.54 -15.96
C VAL A 373 -20.99 4.12 -16.03
N ASN A 374 -22.25 3.99 -16.40
CA ASN A 374 -23.02 2.73 -16.41
C ASN A 374 -23.58 2.30 -17.76
N LYS A 375 -23.34 3.06 -18.85
CA LYS A 375 -23.82 2.80 -20.21
C LYS A 375 -22.73 2.99 -21.28
N MET A 376 -23.10 2.75 -22.53
CA MET A 376 -22.15 2.60 -23.64
C MET A 376 -21.46 3.89 -24.09
N GLU A 377 -22.10 5.06 -24.13
CA GLU A 377 -21.48 6.30 -24.64
C GLU A 377 -22.01 7.56 -23.96
N TYR A 378 -21.07 8.43 -23.56
CA TYR A 378 -21.33 9.76 -23.00
C TYR A 378 -20.31 10.78 -23.49
N THR A 379 -20.71 12.05 -23.49
CA THR A 379 -19.83 13.20 -23.68
C THR A 379 -19.73 13.94 -22.36
N LEU A 380 -18.51 14.02 -21.80
CA LEU A 380 -18.21 14.86 -20.64
C LEU A 380 -17.65 16.18 -21.13
N THR A 381 -18.34 17.26 -20.81
CA THR A 381 -17.95 18.61 -21.18
C THR A 381 -17.40 19.37 -19.99
N GLY A 382 -16.32 20.10 -20.22
CA GLY A 382 -15.70 20.97 -19.22
C GLY A 382 -15.48 22.37 -19.77
N ASN A 383 -14.60 23.09 -19.10
CA ASN A 383 -14.13 24.41 -19.52
C ASN A 383 -12.62 24.49 -19.18
N LYS A 384 -11.80 24.95 -20.13
CA LYS A 384 -10.33 25.07 -19.97
C LYS A 384 -9.90 25.87 -18.73
N ASN A 385 -10.73 26.79 -18.27
CA ASN A 385 -10.46 27.67 -17.12
C ASN A 385 -11.12 27.17 -15.81
N TYR A 386 -11.80 26.02 -15.84
CA TYR A 386 -12.49 25.46 -14.70
C TYR A 386 -11.92 24.08 -14.39
N THR A 387 -11.53 23.87 -13.14
CA THR A 387 -11.01 22.58 -12.65
C THR A 387 -12.06 21.89 -11.80
N SER A 388 -12.44 20.68 -12.19
CA SER A 388 -13.31 19.80 -11.43
C SER A 388 -12.50 18.89 -10.51
N GLU A 389 -12.98 18.61 -9.30
CA GLU A 389 -12.38 17.63 -8.37
C GLU A 389 -13.02 16.24 -8.47
N MET A 390 -13.86 16.02 -9.47
CA MET A 390 -14.59 14.75 -9.61
C MET A 390 -13.72 13.58 -10.03
N ALA A 391 -13.98 12.39 -9.47
CA ALA A 391 -13.47 11.13 -9.98
C ALA A 391 -14.45 10.54 -11.01
N ILE A 392 -13.92 10.06 -12.13
CA ILE A 392 -14.69 9.42 -13.19
C ILE A 392 -14.42 7.92 -13.16
N ARG A 393 -15.43 7.09 -12.96
CA ARG A 393 -15.28 5.64 -12.84
C ARG A 393 -16.25 4.91 -13.75
N ALA A 394 -15.77 3.92 -14.50
CA ALA A 394 -16.67 2.98 -15.16
C ALA A 394 -17.12 1.90 -14.19
N LYS A 395 -18.36 1.46 -14.35
CA LYS A 395 -18.86 0.27 -13.67
C LYS A 395 -18.15 -0.98 -14.21
N ASP A 396 -18.05 -2.02 -13.39
CA ASP A 396 -17.46 -3.30 -13.79
C ASP A 396 -18.30 -4.03 -14.84
N ASN A 397 -17.63 -4.83 -15.67
CA ASN A 397 -18.22 -5.67 -16.72
C ASN A 397 -19.03 -4.87 -17.76
N ILE A 398 -18.56 -3.67 -18.11
CA ILE A 398 -19.17 -2.85 -19.18
C ILE A 398 -18.14 -2.39 -20.20
N ASP A 399 -18.62 -2.22 -21.43
CA ASP A 399 -17.88 -1.49 -22.46
C ASP A 399 -18.47 -0.07 -22.58
N CYS A 400 -17.63 0.94 -22.40
CA CYS A 400 -18.08 2.33 -22.46
C CYS A 400 -17.15 3.20 -23.29
N ARG A 401 -17.72 4.29 -23.83
CA ARG A 401 -17.00 5.34 -24.54
C ARG A 401 -17.29 6.69 -23.89
N LEU A 402 -16.24 7.39 -23.55
CA LEU A 402 -16.32 8.76 -23.05
C LEU A 402 -15.68 9.72 -24.01
N ASN A 403 -16.46 10.63 -24.57
CA ASN A 403 -15.94 11.77 -25.29
C ASN A 403 -15.61 12.87 -24.28
N LEU A 404 -14.32 13.21 -24.16
CA LEU A 404 -13.84 14.21 -23.22
C LEU A 404 -13.60 15.52 -23.97
N VAL A 405 -14.42 16.55 -23.67
CA VAL A 405 -14.41 17.83 -24.38
C VAL A 405 -13.94 18.94 -23.44
N ASP A 406 -12.75 19.45 -23.67
CA ASP A 406 -12.16 20.56 -22.90
C ASP A 406 -12.27 20.40 -21.38
N ILE A 407 -11.93 19.22 -20.86
CA ILE A 407 -12.02 18.92 -19.42
C ILE A 407 -10.71 19.24 -18.70
N ASN A 408 -10.84 19.63 -17.42
CA ASN A 408 -9.73 19.76 -16.49
C ASN A 408 -10.15 19.13 -15.14
N VAL A 409 -9.51 18.04 -14.77
CA VAL A 409 -9.85 17.26 -13.56
C VAL A 409 -8.63 17.20 -12.65
N HIS A 410 -8.82 17.62 -11.40
CA HIS A 410 -7.80 17.59 -10.35
C HIS A 410 -8.23 16.65 -9.24
N ASN A 411 -7.64 15.47 -9.17
CA ASN A 411 -8.00 14.46 -8.18
C ASN A 411 -6.79 13.73 -7.59
N GLU A 412 -5.85 14.48 -7.00
CA GLU A 412 -4.66 13.90 -6.35
C GLU A 412 -5.00 13.00 -5.15
N ASN A 413 -6.12 13.27 -4.48
CA ASN A 413 -6.49 12.56 -3.25
C ASN A 413 -7.15 11.19 -3.49
N ALA A 414 -7.70 10.94 -4.67
CA ALA A 414 -8.41 9.69 -5.00
C ALA A 414 -7.55 8.65 -5.75
N GLY A 415 -6.24 8.91 -5.93
CA GLY A 415 -5.30 7.99 -6.58
C GLY A 415 -5.41 7.95 -8.11
N ALA A 416 -6.58 8.12 -8.69
CA ALA A 416 -6.81 8.20 -10.14
C ALA A 416 -7.96 9.17 -10.46
N SER A 417 -7.75 10.02 -11.48
CA SER A 417 -8.82 10.87 -12.03
C SER A 417 -9.85 10.07 -12.81
N ILE A 418 -9.40 9.02 -13.49
CA ILE A 418 -10.27 8.13 -14.27
C ILE A 418 -9.94 6.68 -13.87
N THR A 419 -10.97 5.86 -13.64
CA THR A 419 -10.84 4.44 -13.34
C THR A 419 -11.62 3.60 -14.35
N VAL A 420 -10.94 2.68 -15.02
CA VAL A 420 -11.57 1.64 -15.85
C VAL A 420 -12.17 0.58 -14.93
N GLY A 421 -13.41 0.16 -15.19
CA GLY A 421 -14.06 -0.91 -14.41
C GLY A 421 -13.36 -2.26 -14.60
N GLN A 422 -13.52 -3.17 -13.64
CA GLN A 422 -13.01 -4.55 -13.75
C GLN A 422 -13.65 -5.27 -14.94
N ASN A 423 -12.88 -6.06 -15.69
CA ASN A 423 -13.32 -6.81 -16.86
C ASN A 423 -14.08 -5.94 -17.89
N SER A 424 -13.65 -4.70 -18.08
CA SER A 424 -14.33 -3.67 -18.88
C SER A 424 -13.42 -3.14 -19.97
N THR A 425 -14.02 -2.61 -21.05
CA THR A 425 -13.32 -1.80 -22.05
C THR A 425 -13.79 -0.36 -21.94
N MET A 426 -12.86 0.56 -21.63
CA MET A 426 -13.14 1.99 -21.69
C MET A 426 -12.43 2.65 -22.86
N THR A 427 -13.20 3.35 -23.70
CA THR A 427 -12.63 4.17 -24.77
C THR A 427 -12.75 5.65 -24.39
N LEU A 428 -11.62 6.33 -24.25
CA LEU A 428 -11.55 7.76 -24.07
C LEU A 428 -11.28 8.44 -25.42
N ASN A 429 -12.22 9.24 -25.90
CA ASN A 429 -12.08 10.03 -27.12
C ASN A 429 -11.78 11.48 -26.72
N ILE A 430 -10.56 11.92 -26.97
CA ILE A 430 -10.10 13.25 -26.56
C ILE A 430 -10.46 14.29 -27.64
N ILE A 431 -11.29 15.24 -27.26
CA ILE A 431 -11.77 16.32 -28.12
C ILE A 431 -11.37 17.66 -27.50
N GLY A 432 -10.53 18.43 -28.19
CA GLY A 432 -9.96 19.68 -27.64
C GLY A 432 -8.85 19.40 -26.63
N ALA A 433 -8.94 19.92 -25.41
CA ALA A 433 -7.93 19.75 -24.36
C ALA A 433 -8.48 18.98 -23.16
N ALA A 434 -7.79 17.95 -22.74
CA ALA A 434 -8.07 17.23 -21.50
C ALA A 434 -6.84 17.29 -20.59
N THR A 435 -7.01 17.75 -19.35
CA THR A 435 -5.96 17.78 -18.33
C THR A 435 -6.41 16.99 -17.13
N LEU A 436 -5.58 16.07 -16.68
CA LEU A 436 -5.82 15.24 -15.49
C LEU A 436 -4.68 15.45 -14.50
N THR A 437 -5.01 15.81 -13.26
CA THR A 437 -4.07 15.76 -12.15
C THR A 437 -4.41 14.52 -11.32
N GLY A 438 -3.61 13.47 -11.49
CA GLY A 438 -3.89 12.10 -11.10
C GLY A 438 -3.98 11.18 -12.31
N GLY A 439 -3.72 9.90 -12.12
CA GLY A 439 -3.60 8.94 -13.23
C GLY A 439 -4.92 8.42 -13.79
N ILE A 440 -4.80 7.57 -14.81
CA ILE A 440 -5.87 6.70 -15.33
C ILE A 440 -5.58 5.28 -14.88
N TYR A 441 -6.40 4.74 -13.99
CA TYR A 441 -6.23 3.38 -13.48
C TYR A 441 -6.85 2.36 -14.44
N VAL A 442 -6.03 1.36 -14.83
CA VAL A 442 -6.43 0.28 -15.73
C VAL A 442 -6.17 -1.05 -15.01
N PRO A 443 -7.19 -1.67 -14.40
CA PRO A 443 -7.01 -2.93 -13.70
C PRO A 443 -6.70 -4.09 -14.64
N ALA A 444 -6.03 -5.13 -14.13
CA ALA A 444 -5.76 -6.36 -14.87
C ALA A 444 -7.06 -6.95 -15.43
N GLY A 445 -7.00 -7.54 -16.64
CA GLY A 445 -8.16 -8.09 -17.33
C GLY A 445 -9.07 -7.04 -18.00
N SER A 446 -8.76 -5.74 -17.86
CA SER A 446 -9.51 -4.65 -18.49
C SER A 446 -8.71 -4.00 -19.62
N THR A 447 -9.39 -3.22 -20.47
CA THR A 447 -8.75 -2.55 -21.61
C THR A 447 -9.09 -1.06 -21.61
N LEU A 448 -8.07 -0.22 -21.66
CA LEU A 448 -8.19 1.20 -21.93
C LEU A 448 -7.83 1.47 -23.40
N LYS A 449 -8.70 2.19 -24.09
CA LYS A 449 -8.40 2.76 -25.40
C LYS A 449 -8.44 4.28 -25.33
N ILE A 450 -7.40 4.96 -25.82
CA ILE A 450 -7.36 6.42 -25.93
C ILE A 450 -7.27 6.79 -27.40
N ILE A 451 -8.23 7.55 -27.87
CA ILE A 451 -8.34 7.99 -29.26
C ILE A 451 -8.62 9.48 -29.35
N GLY A 452 -8.57 10.04 -30.54
CA GLY A 452 -9.00 11.42 -30.85
C GLY A 452 -7.88 12.32 -31.34
N ASP A 453 -8.29 13.54 -31.74
CA ASP A 453 -7.41 14.56 -32.34
C ASP A 453 -6.98 15.62 -31.31
N GLY A 454 -7.50 15.53 -30.08
CA GLY A 454 -7.24 16.49 -29.02
C GLY A 454 -5.91 16.25 -28.31
N THR A 455 -5.67 17.05 -27.26
CA THR A 455 -4.48 16.97 -26.41
C THR A 455 -4.85 16.43 -25.04
N LEU A 456 -4.17 15.36 -24.59
CA LEU A 456 -4.28 14.85 -23.25
C LEU A 456 -3.01 15.18 -22.45
N ARG A 457 -3.20 15.83 -21.29
CA ARG A 457 -2.12 16.10 -20.30
C ARG A 457 -2.40 15.37 -19.02
N ILE A 458 -1.40 14.66 -18.49
CA ILE A 458 -1.50 13.98 -17.20
C ILE A 458 -0.35 14.40 -16.31
N ASN A 459 -0.67 15.00 -15.17
CA ASN A 459 0.32 15.48 -14.21
C ASN A 459 0.11 14.80 -12.85
N SER A 460 1.18 14.49 -12.13
CA SER A 460 1.10 14.05 -10.73
C SER A 460 2.39 14.34 -9.98
N THR A 461 2.25 14.72 -8.71
CA THR A 461 3.36 15.03 -7.78
C THR A 461 3.41 14.09 -6.58
N SER A 462 2.61 13.05 -6.55
CA SER A 462 2.59 12.11 -5.43
C SER A 462 3.86 11.23 -5.38
N SER A 463 4.25 10.79 -4.19
CA SER A 463 5.51 10.04 -3.98
C SER A 463 5.61 8.70 -4.72
N GLN A 464 4.47 8.07 -5.01
CA GLN A 464 4.36 6.86 -5.84
C GLN A 464 3.21 7.07 -6.81
N THR A 465 3.51 7.32 -8.06
CA THR A 465 2.51 7.73 -9.06
C THR A 465 2.64 6.98 -10.37
N TYR A 466 1.57 6.98 -11.12
CA TYR A 466 1.50 6.51 -12.50
C TYR A 466 0.60 7.46 -13.29
N ALA A 467 0.82 7.52 -14.60
CA ALA A 467 -0.09 8.29 -15.46
C ALA A 467 -1.17 7.40 -16.08
N ILE A 468 -0.80 6.30 -16.73
CA ILE A 468 -1.75 5.38 -17.37
C ILE A 468 -1.37 3.94 -17.00
N GLY A 469 -2.29 3.21 -16.37
CA GLY A 469 -2.07 1.81 -16.00
C GLY A 469 -2.36 1.52 -14.54
N SER A 470 -1.35 1.08 -13.79
CA SER A 470 -1.49 0.79 -12.35
C SER A 470 -0.32 1.34 -11.55
N GLY A 471 -0.53 1.48 -10.24
CA GLY A 471 0.54 1.87 -9.33
C GLY A 471 1.55 0.75 -9.06
N PHE A 472 2.42 0.99 -8.07
CA PHE A 472 3.52 0.08 -7.69
C PHE A 472 3.07 -1.24 -7.04
N THR A 473 1.80 -1.41 -6.76
CA THR A 473 1.28 -2.56 -5.97
C THR A 473 0.40 -3.52 -6.77
N MET A 474 -0.16 -3.10 -7.90
CA MET A 474 -1.17 -3.86 -8.65
C MET A 474 -0.72 -4.17 -10.07
N PRO A 475 -1.18 -5.26 -10.68
CA PRO A 475 -1.01 -5.50 -12.10
C PRO A 475 -1.86 -4.53 -12.93
N TYR A 476 -1.41 -4.25 -14.17
CA TYR A 476 -2.14 -3.40 -15.13
C TYR A 476 -2.79 -4.22 -16.24
N GLY A 477 -3.84 -3.66 -16.84
CA GLY A 477 -4.55 -4.24 -17.99
C GLY A 477 -4.01 -3.77 -19.34
N ASN A 478 -4.76 -4.00 -20.41
CA ASN A 478 -4.39 -3.61 -21.76
C ASN A 478 -4.48 -2.09 -21.95
N ILE A 479 -3.47 -1.51 -22.59
CA ILE A 479 -3.41 -0.07 -22.91
C ILE A 479 -3.22 0.07 -24.42
N ASP A 480 -4.18 0.74 -25.09
CA ASP A 480 -4.19 0.98 -26.53
C ASP A 480 -4.40 2.48 -26.78
N ILE A 481 -3.36 3.16 -27.22
CA ILE A 481 -3.35 4.59 -27.48
C ILE A 481 -3.23 4.81 -28.98
N CYS A 482 -4.28 5.38 -29.60
CA CYS A 482 -4.33 5.70 -31.01
C CYS A 482 -4.82 7.15 -31.22
N MET A 483 -3.91 8.11 -31.10
CA MET A 483 -4.22 9.55 -31.11
C MET A 483 -3.55 10.25 -32.30
N ASN A 484 -4.32 11.06 -33.03
CA ASN A 484 -3.77 12.03 -33.97
C ASN A 484 -3.30 13.32 -33.29
N GLY A 485 -3.70 13.53 -32.04
CA GLY A 485 -3.25 14.64 -31.18
C GLY A 485 -2.01 14.30 -30.34
N GLY A 486 -1.77 15.06 -29.26
CA GLY A 486 -0.63 14.90 -28.36
C GLY A 486 -0.99 14.32 -27.01
N LEU A 487 -0.10 13.48 -26.48
CA LEU A 487 -0.14 12.98 -25.11
C LEU A 487 1.10 13.47 -24.34
N TYR A 488 0.86 14.23 -23.26
CA TYR A 488 1.91 14.84 -22.44
C TYR A 488 1.76 14.35 -21.00
N ILE A 489 2.82 13.76 -20.47
CA ILE A 489 2.86 13.17 -19.13
C ILE A 489 3.98 13.82 -18.35
N HIS A 490 3.64 14.41 -17.19
CA HIS A 490 4.61 14.99 -16.27
C HIS A 490 4.44 14.40 -14.87
N LEU A 491 5.46 13.67 -14.38
CA LEU A 491 5.44 13.01 -13.09
C LEU A 491 6.63 13.42 -12.23
N ASP A 492 6.34 13.97 -11.06
CA ASP A 492 7.33 14.34 -10.06
C ASP A 492 7.06 13.59 -8.75
N GLY A 493 7.83 12.54 -8.48
CA GLY A 493 7.65 11.69 -7.32
C GLY A 493 8.80 10.72 -7.12
N GLU A 494 8.96 10.16 -5.94
CA GLU A 494 10.08 9.25 -5.64
C GLU A 494 10.13 8.02 -6.59
N LYS A 495 8.95 7.47 -6.90
CA LYS A 495 8.78 6.31 -7.80
C LYS A 495 7.61 6.56 -8.72
N ASN A 496 7.85 6.54 -10.02
CA ASN A 496 6.79 6.79 -10.97
C ASN A 496 6.90 5.94 -12.25
N VAL A 497 5.73 5.65 -12.85
CA VAL A 497 5.57 4.93 -14.11
C VAL A 497 4.67 5.77 -15.01
N ALA A 498 5.13 6.14 -16.20
CA ALA A 498 4.26 6.93 -17.07
C ALA A 498 3.17 6.06 -17.72
N ILE A 499 3.53 4.98 -18.41
CA ILE A 499 2.56 4.08 -19.06
C ILE A 499 2.91 2.62 -18.70
N GLY A 500 1.98 1.91 -18.04
CA GLY A 500 2.18 0.54 -17.58
C GLY A 500 1.97 0.36 -16.07
N GLY A 501 2.84 -0.39 -15.40
CA GLY A 501 2.67 -0.60 -13.96
C GLY A 501 3.67 -1.57 -13.33
N ARG A 502 3.27 -2.17 -12.19
CA ARG A 502 4.16 -3.08 -11.47
C ARG A 502 4.38 -4.39 -12.21
N THR A 503 3.31 -5.05 -12.59
CA THR A 503 3.32 -6.35 -13.29
C THR A 503 2.28 -6.34 -14.39
N ASN A 504 2.50 -7.12 -15.42
CA ASN A 504 1.41 -7.57 -16.28
C ASN A 504 0.96 -8.97 -15.82
N ASP A 505 -0.21 -9.40 -16.24
CA ASP A 505 -0.76 -10.74 -15.94
C ASP A 505 -0.29 -11.81 -16.94
N GLY A 506 0.73 -11.49 -17.76
CA GLY A 506 1.24 -12.32 -18.83
C GLY A 506 0.49 -12.19 -20.17
N SER A 507 -0.63 -11.49 -20.18
CA SER A 507 -1.47 -11.25 -21.38
C SER A 507 -1.62 -9.77 -21.73
N SER A 508 -1.32 -8.87 -20.79
CA SER A 508 -1.47 -7.42 -20.99
C SER A 508 -0.41 -6.84 -21.91
N TYR A 509 -0.83 -5.92 -22.76
CA TYR A 509 0.01 -5.23 -23.75
C TYR A 509 -0.12 -3.71 -23.64
N ILE A 510 0.89 -3.00 -24.17
CA ILE A 510 0.88 -1.56 -24.37
C ILE A 510 1.09 -1.29 -25.85
N ARG A 511 0.09 -0.72 -26.53
CA ARG A 511 0.15 -0.31 -27.93
C ARG A 511 0.02 1.19 -28.03
N ILE A 512 0.91 1.83 -28.81
CA ILE A 512 0.95 3.27 -28.95
C ILE A 512 1.08 3.64 -30.43
N ARG A 513 0.11 4.40 -30.91
CA ARG A 513 0.17 5.16 -32.14
C ARG A 513 -0.24 6.59 -31.81
N CYS A 514 0.74 7.47 -31.65
CA CYS A 514 0.48 8.82 -31.19
C CYS A 514 1.36 9.81 -31.95
N LYS A 515 0.73 10.86 -32.52
CA LYS A 515 1.48 11.87 -33.26
C LYS A 515 2.62 12.47 -32.45
N GLU A 516 2.40 12.70 -31.16
CA GLU A 516 3.38 13.21 -30.22
C GLU A 516 3.12 12.66 -28.80
N LEU A 517 4.07 11.91 -28.28
CA LEU A 517 4.08 11.44 -26.89
C LEU A 517 5.29 12.06 -26.17
N VAL A 518 5.04 12.87 -25.15
CA VAL A 518 6.06 13.49 -24.32
C VAL A 518 5.92 12.98 -22.89
N ILE A 519 7.00 12.43 -22.35
CA ILE A 519 7.08 11.92 -20.98
C ILE A 519 8.23 12.62 -20.27
N GLU A 520 7.93 13.36 -19.23
CA GLU A 520 8.88 14.03 -18.34
C GLU A 520 8.76 13.47 -16.93
N GLN A 521 9.84 12.94 -16.37
CA GLN A 521 9.82 12.30 -15.06
C GLN A 521 10.99 12.72 -14.18
N MET A 522 10.70 13.05 -12.92
CA MET A 522 11.69 13.28 -11.87
C MET A 522 11.46 12.32 -10.71
N GLY A 523 12.56 11.77 -10.12
CA GLY A 523 12.40 10.86 -8.99
C GLY A 523 13.62 10.00 -8.66
N LYS A 524 13.42 9.04 -7.76
CA LYS A 524 14.46 8.04 -7.42
C LYS A 524 14.44 6.86 -8.38
N LYS A 525 13.25 6.40 -8.78
CA LYS A 525 13.06 5.30 -9.73
C LYS A 525 11.94 5.64 -10.71
N THR A 526 12.27 5.74 -11.99
CA THR A 526 11.34 6.14 -13.04
C THR A 526 11.29 5.11 -14.16
N LEU A 527 10.09 4.87 -14.68
CA LEU A 527 9.85 4.05 -15.86
C LEU A 527 8.93 4.81 -16.83
N GLY A 528 9.38 5.03 -18.04
CA GLY A 528 8.55 5.65 -19.07
C GLY A 528 7.43 4.72 -19.51
N ILE A 529 7.75 3.66 -20.23
CA ILE A 529 6.75 2.74 -20.79
C ILE A 529 7.14 1.29 -20.47
N GLY A 530 6.26 0.53 -19.79
CA GLY A 530 6.51 -0.87 -19.54
C GLY A 530 6.14 -1.39 -18.15
N SER A 531 6.98 -2.26 -17.57
CA SER A 531 6.72 -2.97 -16.34
C SER A 531 7.87 -2.93 -15.33
N LEU A 532 7.56 -2.95 -14.03
CA LEU A 532 8.57 -2.90 -12.97
C LEU A 532 9.08 -4.29 -12.53
N LEU A 533 8.22 -5.31 -12.51
CA LEU A 533 8.53 -6.63 -11.95
C LEU A 533 8.18 -7.81 -12.87
N SER A 534 7.60 -7.55 -14.04
CA SER A 534 7.33 -8.57 -15.05
C SER A 534 7.84 -8.13 -16.40
N GLY A 535 7.87 -9.02 -17.38
CA GLY A 535 8.13 -8.64 -18.76
C GLY A 535 7.09 -7.61 -19.26
N ALA A 536 7.49 -6.75 -20.15
CA ALA A 536 6.60 -5.81 -20.83
C ALA A 536 6.42 -6.21 -22.30
N ASP A 537 5.20 -6.09 -22.81
CA ASP A 537 4.86 -6.23 -24.22
C ASP A 537 4.46 -4.85 -24.76
N VAL A 538 5.37 -4.21 -25.49
CA VAL A 538 5.23 -2.82 -25.96
C VAL A 538 5.36 -2.78 -27.48
N ASP A 539 4.36 -2.19 -28.14
CA ASP A 539 4.34 -1.97 -29.59
C ASP A 539 4.04 -0.50 -29.89
N ILE A 540 5.00 0.20 -30.50
CA ILE A 540 4.93 1.62 -30.85
C ILE A 540 5.04 1.75 -32.36
N ASP A 541 4.05 2.34 -33.00
CA ASP A 541 3.99 2.49 -34.45
C ASP A 541 3.60 3.92 -34.83
N ASP A 542 4.16 4.46 -35.90
CA ASP A 542 3.84 5.78 -36.45
C ASP A 542 3.76 6.87 -35.37
N SER A 543 4.79 6.94 -34.53
CA SER A 543 4.80 7.78 -33.33
C SER A 543 6.08 8.57 -33.19
N ARG A 544 5.95 9.80 -32.65
CA ARG A 544 7.06 10.56 -32.13
C ARG A 544 7.04 10.48 -30.60
N VAL A 545 8.04 9.83 -30.02
CA VAL A 545 8.17 9.59 -28.56
C VAL A 545 9.34 10.39 -28.03
N PHE A 546 9.11 11.25 -27.05
CA PHE A 546 10.16 11.97 -26.31
C PHE A 546 10.06 11.57 -24.84
N ILE A 547 11.18 11.09 -24.27
CA ILE A 547 11.25 10.68 -22.85
C ILE A 547 12.41 11.40 -22.18
N GLU A 548 12.09 12.25 -21.21
CA GLU A 548 13.06 12.93 -20.36
C GLU A 548 12.98 12.43 -18.92
N HIS A 549 14.09 11.89 -18.40
CA HIS A 549 14.20 11.42 -17.02
C HIS A 549 15.33 12.09 -16.28
N HIS A 550 15.04 12.60 -15.07
CA HIS A 550 16.02 13.02 -14.08
C HIS A 550 15.83 12.17 -12.81
N SER A 551 16.57 11.05 -12.73
CA SER A 551 16.27 10.06 -11.68
C SER A 551 17.52 9.26 -11.28
N LYS A 552 17.56 8.80 -10.01
CA LYS A 552 18.65 7.92 -9.57
C LYS A 552 18.73 6.66 -10.44
N THR A 553 17.60 6.04 -10.75
CA THR A 553 17.51 4.90 -11.67
C THR A 553 16.34 5.12 -12.62
N GLY A 554 16.61 5.26 -13.92
CA GLY A 554 15.62 5.56 -14.95
C GLY A 554 15.65 4.56 -16.11
N LEU A 555 14.48 4.16 -16.58
CA LEU A 555 14.30 3.33 -17.77
C LEU A 555 13.28 3.97 -18.71
N GLY A 556 13.65 4.19 -19.94
CA GLY A 556 12.76 4.76 -20.97
C GLY A 556 11.64 3.78 -21.34
N ILE A 557 11.98 2.67 -22.00
CA ILE A 557 11.01 1.67 -22.45
C ILE A 557 11.53 0.28 -22.07
N GLY A 558 10.67 -0.55 -21.45
CA GLY A 558 11.03 -1.95 -21.17
C GLY A 558 10.64 -2.44 -19.78
N SER A 559 11.55 -3.18 -19.11
CA SER A 559 11.29 -3.82 -17.82
C SER A 559 12.48 -3.71 -16.87
N PHE A 560 12.16 -3.58 -15.55
CA PHE A 560 13.20 -3.59 -14.51
C PHE A 560 13.59 -4.98 -14.02
N SER A 561 12.86 -6.04 -14.36
CA SER A 561 13.12 -7.36 -13.77
C SER A 561 13.11 -8.51 -14.78
N ASP A 562 12.16 -8.55 -15.68
CA ASP A 562 11.95 -9.68 -16.59
C ASP A 562 12.18 -9.30 -18.04
N PRO A 563 12.38 -10.28 -18.93
CA PRO A 563 12.52 -10.04 -20.37
C PRO A 563 11.36 -9.24 -20.94
N CYS A 564 11.66 -8.24 -21.77
CA CYS A 564 10.63 -7.47 -22.48
C CYS A 564 10.56 -7.82 -23.96
N ARG A 565 9.38 -7.62 -24.54
CA ARG A 565 9.17 -7.56 -25.99
C ARG A 565 8.85 -6.11 -26.35
N VAL A 566 9.72 -5.48 -27.11
CA VAL A 566 9.54 -4.10 -27.57
C VAL A 566 9.62 -4.06 -29.09
N SER A 567 8.60 -3.51 -29.72
CA SER A 567 8.55 -3.26 -31.16
C SER A 567 8.33 -1.77 -31.41
N ILE A 568 9.20 -1.13 -32.20
CA ILE A 568 9.05 0.29 -32.58
C ILE A 568 9.17 0.39 -34.10
N LYS A 569 8.20 1.04 -34.75
CA LYS A 569 8.15 1.17 -36.21
C LYS A 569 7.74 2.56 -36.64
N ASN A 570 8.25 3.00 -37.80
CA ASN A 570 7.78 4.17 -38.53
C ASN A 570 7.74 5.45 -37.66
N GLY A 571 8.85 5.81 -36.98
CA GLY A 571 8.77 6.97 -36.09
C GLY A 571 10.07 7.51 -35.55
N CYS A 572 9.98 8.24 -34.44
CA CYS A 572 11.13 8.79 -33.74
C CYS A 572 11.05 8.42 -32.24
N ALA A 573 12.19 8.13 -31.66
CA ALA A 573 12.34 7.90 -30.22
C ALA A 573 13.52 8.73 -29.68
N ASP A 574 13.19 9.79 -28.95
CA ASP A 574 14.17 10.73 -28.37
C ASP A 574 14.25 10.50 -26.86
N PHE A 575 15.44 10.21 -26.35
CA PHE A 575 15.67 9.96 -24.94
C PHE A 575 16.68 10.96 -24.36
N LYS A 576 16.29 11.65 -23.30
CA LYS A 576 17.18 12.52 -22.52
C LYS A 576 17.17 12.09 -21.07
N MET A 577 18.24 11.48 -20.61
CA MET A 577 18.22 10.80 -19.32
C MET A 577 19.48 11.08 -18.50
N SER A 578 19.28 11.34 -17.19
CA SER A 578 20.38 11.56 -16.26
C SER A 578 20.16 10.86 -14.92
N GLY A 579 21.27 10.38 -14.29
CA GLY A 579 21.19 9.70 -13.00
C GLY A 579 22.39 8.87 -12.58
N ASP A 580 22.14 7.87 -11.73
CA ASP A 580 23.17 6.87 -11.39
C ASP A 580 23.15 5.71 -12.41
N LYS A 581 21.98 5.17 -12.72
CA LYS A 581 21.78 4.11 -13.73
C LYS A 581 20.63 4.46 -14.66
N VAL A 582 20.89 4.51 -15.96
CA VAL A 582 19.85 4.81 -16.97
C VAL A 582 19.84 3.80 -18.10
N GLY A 583 18.65 3.54 -18.64
CA GLY A 583 18.47 2.69 -19.82
C GLY A 583 17.48 3.30 -20.82
N GLY A 584 17.80 3.23 -22.11
CA GLY A 584 16.91 3.68 -23.17
C GLY A 584 15.78 2.68 -23.45
N ILE A 585 16.06 1.66 -24.24
CA ILE A 585 15.13 0.55 -24.52
C ILE A 585 15.76 -0.73 -23.95
N ALA A 586 15.32 -1.16 -22.77
CA ALA A 586 16.10 -2.14 -22.05
C ALA A 586 15.33 -3.03 -21.06
N SER A 587 16.00 -4.12 -20.66
CA SER A 587 15.63 -4.91 -19.47
C SER A 587 16.74 -4.87 -18.44
N PHE A 588 16.46 -4.28 -17.26
CA PHE A 588 17.41 -4.31 -16.14
C PHE A 588 17.22 -5.60 -15.32
N ASN A 589 18.34 -6.10 -14.74
CA ASN A 589 18.38 -7.30 -13.89
C ASN A 589 17.80 -8.58 -14.53
N SER A 590 17.72 -8.65 -15.84
CA SER A 590 17.09 -9.73 -16.57
C SER A 590 17.97 -10.21 -17.73
N CYS A 591 17.69 -11.39 -18.22
CA CYS A 591 18.24 -11.95 -19.43
C CYS A 591 17.12 -12.38 -20.38
N GLY A 592 17.39 -12.29 -21.70
CA GLY A 592 16.43 -12.58 -22.77
C GLY A 592 15.54 -11.38 -23.12
N GLY A 593 14.63 -11.61 -24.02
CA GLY A 593 13.72 -10.60 -24.57
C GLY A 593 13.88 -10.44 -26.09
N SER A 594 13.07 -9.56 -26.68
CA SER A 594 13.16 -9.21 -28.10
C SER A 594 12.91 -7.73 -28.30
N ILE A 595 13.85 -7.05 -28.94
CA ILE A 595 13.72 -5.65 -29.34
C ILE A 595 13.77 -5.59 -30.86
N GLN A 596 12.70 -5.10 -31.48
CA GLN A 596 12.60 -4.99 -32.94
C GLN A 596 12.31 -3.54 -33.33
N MET A 597 13.13 -2.99 -34.20
CA MET A 597 12.97 -1.62 -34.69
C MET A 597 13.05 -1.60 -36.22
N SER A 598 12.18 -0.82 -36.85
CA SER A 598 12.22 -0.63 -38.29
C SER A 598 11.74 0.76 -38.69
N ASP A 599 12.52 1.42 -39.53
CA ASP A 599 12.27 2.80 -39.98
C ASP A 599 12.09 3.78 -38.80
N VAL A 600 13.08 3.79 -37.90
CA VAL A 600 13.05 4.59 -36.65
C VAL A 600 14.26 5.50 -36.60
N HIS A 601 14.02 6.78 -36.32
CA HIS A 601 15.07 7.70 -35.89
C HIS A 601 15.20 7.68 -34.38
N ILE A 602 16.42 7.42 -33.86
CA ILE A 602 16.71 7.35 -32.42
C ILE A 602 17.73 8.43 -32.06
N SER A 603 17.33 9.34 -31.17
CA SER A 603 18.20 10.32 -30.58
C SER A 603 18.35 10.05 -29.07
N THR A 604 19.57 10.08 -28.56
CA THR A 604 19.81 9.86 -27.13
C THR A 604 20.81 10.85 -26.57
N GLU A 605 20.51 11.41 -25.39
CA GLU A 605 21.42 12.16 -24.55
C GLU A 605 21.42 11.52 -23.16
N PHE A 606 22.38 10.63 -22.90
CA PHE A 606 22.50 9.92 -21.62
C PHE A 606 23.68 10.44 -20.81
N LYS A 607 23.42 10.81 -19.52
CA LYS A 607 24.45 11.25 -18.56
C LYS A 607 24.27 10.53 -17.24
N ALA A 608 25.01 9.43 -17.02
CA ALA A 608 24.88 8.62 -15.81
C ALA A 608 26.16 7.85 -15.47
N LYS A 609 26.21 7.23 -14.29
CA LYS A 609 27.35 6.34 -13.94
C LYS A 609 27.29 5.04 -14.74
N GLU A 610 26.12 4.43 -14.83
CA GLU A 610 25.87 3.21 -15.60
C GLU A 610 24.83 3.50 -16.69
N ILE A 611 25.14 3.15 -17.93
CA ILE A 611 24.26 3.41 -19.08
C ILE A 611 24.05 2.13 -19.89
N LEU A 612 22.81 1.81 -20.16
CA LEU A 612 22.39 0.77 -21.06
C LEU A 612 21.55 1.39 -22.18
N GLY A 613 22.10 1.56 -23.36
CA GLY A 613 21.40 2.18 -24.49
C GLY A 613 20.22 1.34 -24.93
N ILE A 614 20.48 0.26 -25.66
CA ILE A 614 19.47 -0.68 -26.15
C ILE A 614 19.92 -2.11 -25.85
N GLY A 615 19.20 -2.84 -24.97
CA GLY A 615 19.60 -4.20 -24.63
C GLY A 615 19.15 -4.70 -23.26
N ALA A 616 20.01 -5.45 -22.58
CA ALA A 616 19.76 -5.94 -21.21
C ALA A 616 21.05 -5.96 -20.38
N ASP A 617 20.92 -5.99 -19.06
CA ASP A 617 22.08 -6.10 -18.16
C ASP A 617 22.86 -7.40 -18.38
N LYS A 618 22.15 -8.47 -18.76
CA LYS A 618 22.72 -9.79 -19.10
C LYS A 618 22.08 -10.24 -20.40
N ASN A 619 22.48 -11.35 -20.96
CA ASN A 619 21.95 -11.93 -22.19
C ASN A 619 20.66 -11.25 -22.72
N PHE A 620 20.79 -10.32 -23.68
CA PHE A 620 19.68 -9.48 -24.13
C PHE A 620 18.70 -10.22 -25.07
N GLY A 621 18.93 -11.51 -25.36
CA GLY A 621 18.09 -12.28 -26.29
C GLY A 621 18.31 -11.85 -27.73
N GLU A 622 17.37 -11.15 -28.34
CA GLU A 622 17.43 -10.74 -29.74
C GLU A 622 17.17 -9.24 -29.92
N ILE A 623 18.04 -8.56 -30.65
CA ILE A 623 17.84 -7.19 -31.12
C ILE A 623 17.90 -7.18 -32.65
N ILE A 624 16.83 -6.68 -33.28
CA ILE A 624 16.74 -6.54 -34.75
C ILE A 624 16.47 -5.07 -35.06
N MET A 625 17.33 -4.46 -35.87
CA MET A 625 17.23 -3.07 -36.31
C MET A 625 17.34 -2.99 -37.84
N ASN A 626 16.28 -2.50 -38.48
CA ASN A 626 16.22 -2.32 -39.91
C ASN A 626 15.90 -0.86 -40.25
N ASP A 627 16.63 -0.27 -41.19
CA ASP A 627 16.41 1.10 -41.65
C ASP A 627 16.40 2.13 -40.47
N CYS A 628 17.26 1.94 -39.45
CA CYS A 628 17.31 2.82 -38.29
C CYS A 628 18.39 3.88 -38.44
N THR A 629 18.10 5.09 -37.96
CA THR A 629 19.07 6.19 -37.92
C THR A 629 19.34 6.62 -36.48
N PHE A 630 20.59 6.93 -36.14
CA PHE A 630 21.03 7.23 -34.80
C PHE A 630 21.72 8.60 -34.69
N ASP A 631 21.34 9.36 -33.66
CA ASP A 631 22.08 10.54 -33.21
C ASP A 631 22.20 10.45 -31.68
N SER A 632 23.29 9.83 -31.19
CA SER A 632 23.39 9.41 -29.81
C SER A 632 24.63 9.95 -29.12
N LEU A 633 24.45 10.52 -27.94
CA LEU A 633 25.49 10.92 -27.01
C LEU A 633 25.33 10.15 -25.70
N ILE A 634 26.35 9.37 -25.34
CA ILE A 634 26.36 8.52 -24.15
C ILE A 634 27.57 8.94 -23.29
N GLU A 635 27.34 9.57 -22.15
CA GLU A 635 28.36 10.07 -21.21
C GLU A 635 28.26 9.38 -19.85
N GLY A 636 29.22 8.49 -19.49
CA GLY A 636 29.13 7.73 -18.25
C GLY A 636 30.44 7.14 -17.75
N ALA A 637 30.39 6.47 -16.58
CA ALA A 637 31.52 5.71 -16.09
C ALA A 637 31.58 4.32 -16.75
N GLU A 638 30.42 3.66 -16.87
CA GLU A 638 30.27 2.37 -17.55
C GLU A 638 29.12 2.47 -18.54
N SER A 639 29.33 2.08 -19.79
CA SER A 639 28.32 2.25 -20.85
C SER A 639 28.31 1.09 -21.83
N VAL A 640 27.11 0.60 -22.15
CA VAL A 640 26.79 -0.34 -23.23
C VAL A 640 25.87 0.37 -24.22
N ALA A 641 26.29 0.56 -25.45
CA ALA A 641 25.43 1.21 -26.44
C ALA A 641 24.34 0.24 -26.96
N PHE A 642 24.73 -0.95 -27.41
CA PHE A 642 23.84 -2.00 -27.85
C PHE A 642 24.21 -3.34 -27.23
N GLY A 643 23.23 -4.16 -26.83
CA GLY A 643 23.45 -5.51 -26.32
C GLY A 643 23.58 -5.60 -24.82
N SER A 644 24.56 -6.35 -24.32
CA SER A 644 24.81 -6.54 -22.90
C SER A 644 26.29 -6.54 -22.55
N ALA A 645 26.61 -6.28 -21.27
CA ALA A 645 28.00 -6.28 -20.79
C ALA A 645 28.68 -7.67 -20.88
N ASP A 646 27.91 -8.75 -20.76
CA ASP A 646 28.39 -10.13 -20.89
C ASP A 646 28.49 -10.61 -22.36
N CYS A 647 28.09 -9.77 -23.32
CA CYS A 647 28.12 -10.03 -24.76
C CYS A 647 27.30 -11.25 -25.19
N GLU A 648 26.26 -11.62 -24.44
CA GLU A 648 25.36 -12.73 -24.79
C GLU A 648 24.09 -12.22 -25.46
N GLY A 649 23.61 -12.92 -26.51
CA GLY A 649 22.45 -12.57 -27.33
C GLY A 649 22.79 -12.42 -28.80
N THR A 650 21.82 -12.04 -29.62
CA THR A 650 21.97 -11.81 -31.06
C THR A 650 21.61 -10.38 -31.45
N LEU A 651 22.44 -9.75 -32.25
CA LEU A 651 22.24 -8.40 -32.79
C LEU A 651 22.25 -8.42 -34.31
N THR A 652 21.10 -8.08 -34.90
CA THR A 652 20.95 -7.93 -36.35
C THR A 652 20.72 -6.47 -36.70
N MET A 653 21.53 -5.92 -37.54
CA MET A 653 21.43 -4.55 -38.04
C MET A 653 21.44 -4.55 -39.58
N SER A 654 20.45 -3.92 -40.19
CA SER A 654 20.38 -3.79 -41.64
C SER A 654 20.05 -2.35 -42.04
N MET A 655 20.78 -1.81 -43.03
CA MET A 655 20.62 -0.43 -43.53
C MET A 655 20.64 0.66 -42.45
N CYS A 656 21.31 0.43 -41.36
CA CYS A 656 21.42 1.40 -40.25
C CYS A 656 22.48 2.47 -40.55
N SER A 657 22.23 3.71 -40.08
CA SER A 657 23.15 4.84 -40.29
C SER A 657 23.13 5.81 -39.10
N GLY A 658 24.04 6.78 -39.11
CA GLY A 658 24.07 7.83 -38.09
C GLY A 658 25.32 7.80 -37.21
N THR A 659 25.33 8.52 -36.10
CA THR A 659 26.47 8.69 -35.21
C THR A 659 26.12 8.32 -33.78
N ILE A 660 26.93 7.51 -33.16
CA ILE A 660 26.85 7.16 -31.73
C ILE A 660 28.16 7.58 -31.06
N THR A 661 28.11 8.64 -30.28
CA THR A 661 29.25 9.15 -29.55
C THR A 661 29.24 8.61 -28.12
N VAL A 662 30.28 7.91 -27.71
CA VAL A 662 30.41 7.35 -26.36
C VAL A 662 31.63 7.95 -25.65
N ARG A 663 31.35 8.64 -24.55
CA ARG A 663 32.30 9.21 -23.60
C ARG A 663 32.19 8.45 -22.29
N SER A 664 32.95 7.38 -22.14
CA SER A 664 32.83 6.50 -20.97
C SER A 664 34.18 5.93 -20.55
N GLY A 665 34.35 5.70 -19.26
CA GLY A 665 35.55 5.06 -18.72
C GLY A 665 35.67 3.59 -19.13
N ILE A 666 34.54 2.83 -19.01
CA ILE A 666 34.40 1.45 -19.50
C ILE A 666 33.34 1.46 -20.59
N LYS A 667 33.75 1.11 -21.81
CA LYS A 667 32.88 1.20 -23.01
C LYS A 667 32.65 -0.15 -23.61
N THR A 668 31.39 -0.47 -23.88
CA THR A 668 30.97 -1.57 -24.72
C THR A 668 30.06 -1.02 -25.85
N LEU A 669 30.60 -0.84 -27.01
CA LEU A 669 29.84 -0.28 -28.15
C LEU A 669 28.84 -1.30 -28.67
N LEU A 670 29.28 -2.54 -28.89
CA LEU A 670 28.46 -3.68 -29.29
C LEU A 670 28.69 -4.81 -28.29
N GLY A 671 27.76 -4.95 -27.34
CA GLY A 671 27.76 -6.00 -26.34
C GLY A 671 27.22 -7.32 -26.89
N VAL A 672 27.89 -7.87 -27.91
CA VAL A 672 27.52 -9.11 -28.60
C VAL A 672 28.80 -9.81 -29.08
N LYS A 673 28.79 -11.15 -29.07
CA LYS A 673 29.87 -11.94 -29.63
C LYS A 673 29.93 -11.78 -31.17
N PRO A 674 31.11 -11.76 -31.80
CA PRO A 674 31.24 -11.57 -33.25
C PRO A 674 30.40 -12.55 -34.08
N GLU A 675 30.28 -13.80 -33.62
CA GLU A 675 29.48 -14.84 -34.30
C GLU A 675 27.97 -14.58 -34.26
N ASN A 676 27.50 -13.75 -33.31
CA ASN A 676 26.10 -13.40 -33.08
C ASN A 676 25.75 -12.01 -33.63
N LEU A 677 26.70 -11.33 -34.27
CA LEU A 677 26.50 -10.04 -34.92
C LEU A 677 26.24 -10.26 -36.40
N ILE A 678 25.06 -9.84 -36.86
CA ILE A 678 24.71 -9.78 -38.27
C ILE A 678 24.58 -8.31 -38.64
N SER A 679 25.43 -7.80 -39.53
CA SER A 679 25.31 -6.44 -40.06
C SER A 679 25.32 -6.44 -41.57
N ASP A 680 24.27 -5.81 -42.17
CA ASP A 680 24.09 -5.70 -43.59
C ASP A 680 23.83 -4.26 -44.01
N HIS A 681 24.60 -3.77 -44.98
CA HIS A 681 24.46 -2.42 -45.57
C HIS A 681 24.44 -1.25 -44.56
N CYS A 682 25.11 -1.36 -43.41
CA CYS A 682 25.24 -0.29 -42.38
C CYS A 682 26.38 0.70 -42.73
N ILE A 683 26.42 1.20 -43.95
CA ILE A 683 27.54 1.97 -44.51
C ILE A 683 27.72 3.34 -43.85
N GLY A 684 26.68 3.89 -43.22
CA GLY A 684 26.66 5.21 -42.61
C GLY A 684 26.74 5.23 -41.09
N LEU A 685 26.82 4.08 -40.43
CA LEU A 685 26.86 4.02 -38.97
C LEU A 685 28.29 4.24 -38.46
N LYS A 686 28.46 5.23 -37.59
CA LYS A 686 29.75 5.62 -37.01
C LYS A 686 29.65 5.55 -35.48
N PHE A 687 30.63 4.89 -34.91
CA PHE A 687 30.92 4.95 -33.48
C PHE A 687 32.09 5.91 -33.24
N VAL A 688 31.85 6.95 -32.47
CA VAL A 688 32.84 7.96 -32.13
C VAL A 688 33.20 7.80 -30.65
N GLU A 689 34.48 7.55 -30.39
CA GLU A 689 34.99 7.50 -29.04
C GLU A 689 35.73 8.81 -28.76
N ASP A 690 35.14 9.69 -27.95
CA ASP A 690 35.87 10.85 -27.40
C ASP A 690 36.57 10.46 -26.10
N GLN A 691 37.80 10.98 -25.90
CA GLN A 691 38.62 10.72 -24.71
C GLN A 691 38.10 11.46 -23.48
#